data_456ab825ac82ad84e2468e40b1efe54e
#
_entry.id   456ab825ac82ad84e2468e40b1efe54e
#
_cell.length_a   1.000
_cell.length_b   1.000
_cell.length_c   1.000
_cell.angle_alpha   90.00
_cell.angle_beta   90.00
_cell.angle_gamma   90.00
#
_symmetry.space_group_name_H-M   'P 1'
#
loop_
_entity.id
_entity.type
_entity.pdbx_description
1 polymer ?
#
loop_
_entity_poly.entity_id
_entity_poly.type
_entity_poly.pdbx_seq_one_letter_code
_entity_poly.pdbx_strand_id
1 'polypeptide(L)'
;MQDPVGVVGRNWALFPGFKISRTVMSKPDEVYPVKDKGFSPSVSDAVCLASPMTSDCDCRNSAGFTCEKMDGQYDIFRIHMEGLDASFILEYSGGNYMVRQLPDTPLKITPLFNSSAVTAQNRLYGFEVQDDKGYRYLFGESASFSSPSNKTFVEYNSNANSLCGWMLREIVLPGGGKVSFAYQYIDDQTPVFDKHYVVLDHGVNMPYPGCYWDQTGGVYNAQAPYERILGSAGYYHDDGIVSPSFSLTKSLVPVSISAPNVRVDFTYGQYMLEKMLVKNTAGSTVKTGTFTYTGSNRLLKKVDLSGEGHYLFTYKGESSYVPTGFDWWGYYNGSTATYSGLPSITLPVMESHQGSSWETTISIGEGANRTPSSSYMDTYALTQLRTPCGGTQEFVYEPNTAGDGRSSRIGGGLRIKSMRLYDPVSGKSTTHSYTYNTPVYPMTDYPDAENLMRTRNICALDAGTCYVRQRSFHTFPELPHVSGSMPPVWYRKVTETTDAWKKEYVYDFVTDKYNNLYEAELLHGSFNGAEYQLSELNSLKYPAPWLVSETSYRKNGSAYEKVSQSTRTYSAYSASYTGTVALPFQLPYNGISICQFLETRTECPSVHYYDIFGSPVQTFRYTLAGGGIRPSSIRRVDYHGTDSIVETTTLAYDETRKYNVTSKTVQKSDGTEETERYYYSNHTAPDKSTLTSAQQTAIGTLTANNRLTTVVQQERLKGSTKLYGVLNGFDSGSLLKQQYYRKGSGTMGSRMEYRVYDAYRNPIHAVKDGTEHTVYIWGYKGERLVAEIKGADYNTVKNALGCTPESLSSATSPNMTLIDGLRSKLSGATVTTYTHDPLVGPLTKRDANSNVTTYQYDSYGRLDQVKDHNGRQKEKYQYNFRP
;
A
#
# COMPACT_ATOMS: atom_id res chain seq x y z
N MET A 1 -11.94 -15.31 5.63
CA MET A 1 -11.86 -16.68 5.14
C MET A 1 -11.84 -16.82 3.63
N GLN A 2 -12.21 -15.77 2.94
CA GLN A 2 -12.14 -15.65 1.49
C GLN A 2 -10.77 -15.19 0.98
N ASP A 3 -9.93 -14.67 1.86
CA ASP A 3 -8.59 -14.27 1.49
C ASP A 3 -7.77 -15.49 1.04
N PRO A 4 -6.96 -15.33 -0.02
CA PRO A 4 -6.09 -16.38 -0.49
C PRO A 4 -5.15 -16.85 0.63
N VAL A 5 -4.86 -18.13 0.67
CA VAL A 5 -3.89 -18.66 1.62
C VAL A 5 -2.51 -18.25 1.12
N GLY A 6 -1.89 -17.28 1.78
CA GLY A 6 -0.52 -16.87 1.46
C GLY A 6 0.49 -17.99 1.67
N VAL A 7 1.67 -17.85 1.08
CA VAL A 7 2.76 -18.87 1.16
C VAL A 7 3.29 -19.13 2.57
N VAL A 8 2.95 -18.32 3.54
CA VAL A 8 3.28 -18.51 4.97
C VAL A 8 2.04 -18.81 5.82
N GLY A 9 0.96 -19.28 5.18
CA GLY A 9 -0.27 -19.67 5.86
C GLY A 9 -1.41 -18.66 5.70
N ARG A 10 -2.60 -19.11 6.05
CA ARG A 10 -3.81 -18.30 6.02
C ARG A 10 -3.67 -17.08 6.92
N ASN A 11 -3.99 -15.90 6.39
CA ASN A 11 -3.89 -14.59 7.06
C ASN A 11 -2.45 -14.14 7.40
N TRP A 12 -1.45 -14.77 6.81
CA TRP A 12 -0.06 -14.37 6.93
C TRP A 12 0.53 -14.02 5.56
N ALA A 13 1.37 -13.02 5.51
CA ALA A 13 2.13 -12.64 4.31
C ALA A 13 3.64 -12.79 4.56
N LEU A 14 4.34 -13.34 3.58
CA LEU A 14 5.80 -13.30 3.54
C LEU A 14 6.21 -11.97 2.92
N PHE A 15 6.50 -10.99 3.72
CA PHE A 15 6.70 -9.57 3.38
C PHE A 15 5.40 -8.88 2.93
N PRO A 16 5.13 -7.66 3.38
CA PRO A 16 4.14 -6.82 2.74
C PRO A 16 4.67 -6.47 1.34
N GLY A 17 4.32 -7.31 0.38
CA GLY A 17 4.54 -7.26 -1.04
C GLY A 17 5.61 -6.32 -1.58
N PHE A 18 6.78 -6.80 -1.91
CA PHE A 18 7.77 -6.03 -2.69
C PHE A 18 7.29 -5.86 -4.14
N LYS A 19 6.15 -5.21 -4.34
CA LYS A 19 5.57 -5.05 -5.67
C LYS A 19 4.84 -3.71 -5.85
N ILE A 20 4.70 -3.33 -7.09
CA ILE A 20 3.69 -2.37 -7.52
C ILE A 20 2.52 -3.17 -8.06
N SER A 21 1.34 -2.99 -7.48
CA SER A 21 0.10 -3.58 -7.98
C SER A 21 -0.71 -2.55 -8.76
N ARG A 22 -1.56 -3.02 -9.67
CA ARG A 22 -2.50 -2.21 -10.42
C ARG A 22 -3.91 -2.76 -10.31
N THR A 23 -4.86 -1.88 -10.05
CA THR A 23 -6.27 -2.13 -10.28
C THR A 23 -6.65 -1.49 -11.62
N VAL A 24 -6.99 -2.32 -12.60
CA VAL A 24 -7.49 -1.85 -13.90
C VAL A 24 -8.95 -1.45 -13.73
N MET A 25 -9.25 -0.19 -14.01
CA MET A 25 -10.56 0.43 -13.77
C MET A 25 -11.42 0.54 -15.05
N SER A 26 -11.19 -0.12 -16.06
CA SER A 26 -11.88 -0.29 -17.33
C SER A 26 -10.90 -0.91 -18.33
N LYS A 27 -10.01 -0.10 -18.90
CA LYS A 27 -8.99 -0.52 -19.86
C LYS A 27 -7.61 -0.09 -19.35
N PRO A 28 -6.54 -0.81 -19.72
CA PRO A 28 -5.18 -0.43 -19.32
C PRO A 28 -4.76 0.94 -19.89
N ASP A 29 -4.49 1.91 -19.02
CA ASP A 29 -4.15 3.30 -19.37
C ASP A 29 -2.98 3.43 -20.35
N GLU A 30 -2.01 2.51 -20.32
CA GLU A 30 -0.84 2.56 -21.20
C GLU A 30 -1.13 2.27 -22.66
N VAL A 31 -2.32 1.72 -22.95
CA VAL A 31 -2.80 1.45 -24.32
C VAL A 31 -3.98 2.33 -24.67
N TYR A 32 -4.81 2.61 -23.68
CA TYR A 32 -6.01 3.41 -23.79
C TYR A 32 -5.91 4.61 -22.84
N PRO A 33 -5.20 5.67 -23.22
CA PRO A 33 -4.97 6.80 -22.31
C PRO A 33 -6.29 7.49 -21.97
N VAL A 34 -6.42 7.89 -20.68
CA VAL A 34 -7.58 8.67 -20.23
C VAL A 34 -7.52 10.06 -20.86
N LYS A 35 -8.64 10.50 -21.46
CA LYS A 35 -8.73 11.81 -22.14
C LYS A 35 -8.70 12.98 -21.15
N ASP A 36 -8.13 14.08 -21.63
CA ASP A 36 -7.87 15.29 -20.87
C ASP A 36 -9.12 15.92 -20.21
N LYS A 37 -8.86 16.76 -19.22
CA LYS A 37 -9.85 17.60 -18.52
C LYS A 37 -10.74 18.37 -19.50
N GLY A 38 -12.05 18.25 -19.31
CA GLY A 38 -13.03 18.98 -20.12
C GLY A 38 -13.51 18.19 -21.35
N PHE A 39 -13.03 16.96 -21.55
CA PHE A 39 -13.58 16.10 -22.57
C PHE A 39 -15.08 15.85 -22.31
N SER A 40 -15.91 16.29 -23.24
CA SER A 40 -17.33 15.96 -23.26
C SER A 40 -17.52 14.92 -24.38
N PRO A 41 -17.77 13.63 -24.02
CA PRO A 41 -17.83 12.59 -25.00
C PRO A 41 -19.03 12.81 -25.93
N SER A 42 -18.79 12.67 -27.24
CA SER A 42 -19.85 12.49 -28.18
C SER A 42 -20.52 11.12 -27.97
N VAL A 43 -21.66 10.86 -28.63
CA VAL A 43 -22.30 9.54 -28.53
C VAL A 43 -21.34 8.42 -28.98
N SER A 44 -20.58 8.66 -30.05
CA SER A 44 -19.58 7.70 -30.54
C SER A 44 -18.45 7.47 -29.53
N ASP A 45 -17.95 8.53 -28.88
CA ASP A 45 -16.95 8.42 -27.82
C ASP A 45 -17.47 7.63 -26.63
N ALA A 46 -18.73 7.86 -26.23
CA ALA A 46 -19.38 7.14 -25.15
C ALA A 46 -19.49 5.64 -25.42
N VAL A 47 -19.86 5.26 -26.66
CA VAL A 47 -19.89 3.84 -27.09
C VAL A 47 -18.49 3.24 -27.04
N CYS A 48 -17.46 3.96 -27.50
CA CYS A 48 -16.07 3.49 -27.45
C CYS A 48 -15.53 3.34 -26.02
N LEU A 49 -15.86 4.26 -25.13
CA LEU A 49 -15.49 4.16 -23.71
C LEU A 49 -16.13 2.94 -23.04
N ALA A 50 -17.35 2.60 -23.42
CA ALA A 50 -18.12 1.50 -22.86
C ALA A 50 -17.77 0.12 -23.42
N SER A 51 -17.05 0.06 -24.53
CA SER A 51 -16.73 -1.21 -25.19
C SER A 51 -15.75 -2.04 -24.37
N PRO A 52 -15.98 -3.35 -24.20
CA PRO A 52 -15.04 -4.23 -23.52
C PRO A 52 -13.70 -4.33 -24.28
N MET A 53 -12.66 -4.79 -23.61
CA MET A 53 -11.25 -4.85 -24.08
C MET A 53 -10.97 -5.83 -25.25
N THR A 54 -11.94 -6.35 -25.93
CA THR A 54 -11.68 -7.20 -27.08
C THR A 54 -10.99 -6.39 -28.17
N SER A 55 -9.90 -6.93 -28.69
CA SER A 55 -8.90 -6.32 -29.55
C SER A 55 -9.41 -5.67 -30.83
N ASP A 56 -10.65 -5.88 -31.15
CA ASP A 56 -11.29 -5.38 -32.36
C ASP A 56 -12.70 -4.88 -32.03
N CYS A 57 -12.79 -3.73 -31.33
CA CYS A 57 -13.93 -2.88 -31.56
C CYS A 57 -13.81 -2.27 -32.95
N ASP A 58 -13.87 -3.13 -33.93
CA ASP A 58 -14.18 -2.74 -35.27
C ASP A 58 -15.69 -2.41 -35.31
N CYS A 59 -16.10 -1.38 -34.54
CA CYS A 59 -17.38 -0.72 -34.71
C CYS A 59 -17.42 -0.05 -36.10
N ARG A 60 -16.74 -0.63 -37.07
CA ARG A 60 -16.51 -0.05 -38.38
C ARG A 60 -17.71 -0.06 -39.26
N ASN A 61 -18.72 -0.86 -39.00
CA ASN A 61 -19.37 -1.32 -40.28
C ASN A 61 -20.79 -0.91 -40.52
N SER A 62 -21.63 -0.54 -39.59
CA SER A 62 -22.93 -0.04 -39.96
C SER A 62 -23.22 1.41 -39.60
N ALA A 63 -22.44 2.01 -38.71
CA ALA A 63 -22.65 3.41 -38.30
C ALA A 63 -21.49 4.38 -38.61
N GLY A 64 -20.40 3.90 -39.21
CA GLY A 64 -19.24 4.76 -39.56
C GLY A 64 -18.44 5.33 -38.42
N PHE A 65 -18.53 4.75 -37.21
CA PHE A 65 -17.76 5.19 -36.06
C PHE A 65 -16.32 4.65 -36.09
N THR A 66 -15.35 5.55 -36.05
CA THR A 66 -13.96 5.20 -35.77
C THR A 66 -13.73 5.40 -34.29
N CYS A 67 -13.63 4.30 -33.54
CA CYS A 67 -13.23 4.39 -32.10
C CYS A 67 -11.77 4.76 -31.99
N GLU A 68 -11.47 5.92 -31.44
CA GLU A 68 -10.14 6.20 -30.95
C GLU A 68 -9.83 5.30 -29.73
N LYS A 69 -8.57 4.87 -29.63
CA LYS A 69 -8.11 4.16 -28.43
C LYS A 69 -8.13 5.11 -27.23
N MET A 70 -9.14 5.00 -26.38
CA MET A 70 -9.31 5.87 -25.21
C MET A 70 -9.88 5.09 -24.03
N ASP A 71 -9.57 5.56 -22.83
CA ASP A 71 -10.26 5.19 -21.59
C ASP A 71 -10.84 6.45 -20.93
N GLY A 72 -11.80 6.24 -20.02
CA GLY A 72 -12.39 7.27 -19.19
C GLY A 72 -11.98 7.16 -17.72
N GLN A 73 -11.40 6.05 -17.30
CA GLN A 73 -11.10 5.76 -15.91
C GLN A 73 -9.61 5.51 -15.71
N TYR A 74 -9.02 6.23 -14.73
CA TYR A 74 -7.63 6.00 -14.37
C TYR A 74 -7.44 4.67 -13.66
N ASP A 75 -6.46 3.90 -14.11
CA ASP A 75 -5.93 2.77 -13.36
C ASP A 75 -5.24 3.24 -12.08
N ILE A 76 -5.44 2.52 -11.00
CA ILE A 76 -4.83 2.85 -9.72
C ILE A 76 -3.67 1.92 -9.44
N PHE A 77 -2.49 2.51 -9.32
CA PHE A 77 -1.26 1.83 -8.97
C PHE A 77 -0.95 2.03 -7.49
N ARG A 78 -0.45 0.98 -6.82
CA ARG A 78 -0.02 1.04 -5.42
C ARG A 78 1.34 0.38 -5.25
N ILE A 79 2.24 1.08 -4.57
CA ILE A 79 3.51 0.52 -4.12
C ILE A 79 3.26 -0.13 -2.76
N HIS A 80 3.59 -1.42 -2.66
CA HIS A 80 3.49 -2.20 -1.42
C HIS A 80 4.90 -2.55 -0.96
N MET A 81 5.50 -1.68 -0.16
CA MET A 81 6.81 -1.90 0.42
C MET A 81 6.96 -1.09 1.70
N GLU A 82 7.53 -1.68 2.74
CA GLU A 82 7.78 -0.96 3.99
C GLU A 82 8.64 0.28 3.75
N GLY A 83 8.17 1.44 4.21
CA GLY A 83 8.83 2.73 4.02
C GLY A 83 8.63 3.39 2.65
N LEU A 84 7.93 2.75 1.71
CA LEU A 84 7.63 3.26 0.37
C LEU A 84 6.17 3.00 0.00
N ASP A 85 5.23 3.41 0.84
CA ASP A 85 3.81 3.28 0.53
C ASP A 85 3.34 4.50 -0.25
N ALA A 86 2.82 4.28 -1.45
CA ALA A 86 2.28 5.33 -2.32
C ALA A 86 1.23 4.76 -3.28
N SER A 87 0.18 5.54 -3.51
CA SER A 87 -0.77 5.30 -4.60
C SER A 87 -0.58 6.36 -5.68
N PHE A 88 -0.80 6.00 -6.94
CA PHE A 88 -0.65 6.94 -8.05
C PHE A 88 -1.46 6.51 -9.28
N ILE A 89 -1.64 7.45 -10.20
CA ILE A 89 -2.25 7.25 -11.52
C ILE A 89 -1.28 7.68 -12.62
N LEU A 90 -1.55 7.27 -13.85
CA LEU A 90 -0.85 7.71 -15.06
C LEU A 90 -1.73 8.69 -15.84
N GLU A 91 -1.41 9.97 -15.77
CA GLU A 91 -2.05 11.01 -16.58
C GLU A 91 -1.33 11.16 -17.91
N TYR A 92 -2.07 11.05 -19.03
CA TYR A 92 -1.51 11.25 -20.36
C TYR A 92 -1.75 12.66 -20.84
N SER A 93 -0.70 13.42 -21.15
CA SER A 93 -0.80 14.77 -21.66
C SER A 93 0.39 15.11 -22.56
N GLY A 94 0.11 15.80 -23.67
CA GLY A 94 1.16 16.23 -24.60
C GLY A 94 2.00 15.09 -25.19
N GLY A 95 1.43 13.89 -25.36
CA GLY A 95 2.16 12.74 -25.89
C GLY A 95 2.95 11.92 -24.84
N ASN A 96 2.91 12.32 -23.57
CA ASN A 96 3.68 11.68 -22.50
C ASN A 96 2.79 11.28 -21.31
N TYR A 97 3.19 10.19 -20.63
CA TYR A 97 2.60 9.79 -19.36
C TYR A 97 3.30 10.50 -18.20
N MET A 98 2.51 11.08 -17.31
CA MET A 98 2.95 11.71 -16.06
C MET A 98 2.37 10.95 -14.88
N VAL A 99 3.20 10.67 -13.88
CA VAL A 99 2.76 10.08 -12.63
C VAL A 99 2.14 11.15 -11.73
N ARG A 100 0.93 10.89 -11.23
CA ARG A 100 0.26 11.70 -10.21
C ARG A 100 0.07 10.88 -8.96
N GLN A 101 0.75 11.25 -7.89
CA GLN A 101 0.69 10.55 -6.61
C GLN A 101 -0.55 10.95 -5.81
N LEU A 102 -1.08 10.03 -5.01
CA LEU A 102 -2.33 10.14 -4.27
C LEU A 102 -2.14 9.66 -2.80
N PRO A 103 -1.66 10.48 -1.85
CA PRO A 103 -1.16 11.86 -1.91
C PRO A 103 0.27 12.00 -2.42
N ASP A 104 0.73 13.26 -2.57
CA ASP A 104 2.13 13.55 -2.91
C ASP A 104 3.10 13.03 -1.86
N THR A 105 4.15 12.35 -2.32
CA THR A 105 5.27 11.83 -1.51
C THR A 105 6.61 12.29 -2.09
N PRO A 106 7.72 12.19 -1.35
CA PRO A 106 9.05 12.54 -1.87
C PRO A 106 9.62 11.47 -2.83
N LEU A 107 8.79 10.60 -3.39
CA LEU A 107 9.21 9.59 -4.35
C LEU A 107 9.20 10.15 -5.77
N LYS A 108 10.21 9.80 -6.56
CA LYS A 108 10.19 9.97 -8.01
C LYS A 108 9.85 8.62 -8.64
N ILE A 109 8.68 8.53 -9.22
CA ILE A 109 8.18 7.31 -9.87
C ILE A 109 8.25 7.52 -11.37
N THR A 110 8.96 6.65 -12.08
CA THR A 110 9.15 6.70 -13.53
C THR A 110 8.62 5.40 -14.14
N PRO A 111 7.54 5.43 -14.90
CA PRO A 111 7.07 4.26 -15.62
C PRO A 111 8.01 3.95 -16.81
N LEU A 112 8.22 2.66 -17.06
CA LEU A 112 9.13 2.16 -18.08
C LEU A 112 8.34 1.51 -19.22
N PHE A 113 8.35 2.15 -20.38
CA PHE A 113 7.57 1.72 -21.53
C PHE A 113 8.45 1.09 -22.60
N ASN A 114 7.94 0.02 -23.21
CA ASN A 114 8.47 -0.51 -24.46
C ASN A 114 7.83 0.25 -25.62
N SER A 115 8.60 1.08 -26.31
CA SER A 115 8.10 1.91 -27.42
C SER A 115 7.62 1.12 -28.62
N SER A 116 8.10 -0.12 -28.80
CA SER A 116 7.70 -1.00 -29.90
C SER A 116 6.44 -1.82 -29.60
N ALA A 117 5.99 -1.86 -28.33
CA ALA A 117 4.83 -2.62 -27.91
C ALA A 117 3.55 -1.79 -27.98
N VAL A 118 2.52 -2.37 -28.56
CA VAL A 118 1.20 -1.73 -28.74
C VAL A 118 0.10 -2.37 -27.90
N THR A 119 0.44 -3.39 -27.09
CA THR A 119 -0.51 -4.14 -26.27
C THR A 119 -0.24 -3.95 -24.77
N ALA A 120 -1.26 -4.05 -23.94
CA ALA A 120 -1.14 -3.98 -22.48
C ALA A 120 -0.37 -5.15 -21.86
N GLN A 121 -0.06 -6.18 -22.65
CA GLN A 121 0.69 -7.34 -22.19
C GLN A 121 2.19 -7.06 -21.97
N ASN A 122 2.74 -6.07 -22.66
CA ASN A 122 4.18 -5.81 -22.63
C ASN A 122 4.59 -4.34 -22.77
N ARG A 123 3.64 -3.41 -22.90
CA ARG A 123 3.95 -1.99 -23.11
C ARG A 123 4.53 -1.33 -21.84
N LEU A 124 3.88 -1.47 -20.72
CA LEU A 124 4.36 -0.98 -19.41
C LEU A 124 5.09 -2.12 -18.70
N TYR A 125 6.39 -2.29 -18.98
CA TYR A 125 7.13 -3.45 -18.48
C TYR A 125 7.67 -3.28 -17.06
N GLY A 126 7.71 -2.06 -16.53
CA GLY A 126 8.26 -1.83 -15.20
C GLY A 126 8.18 -0.39 -14.73
N PHE A 127 8.76 -0.17 -13.56
CA PHE A 127 8.90 1.14 -12.93
C PHE A 127 10.27 1.30 -12.30
N GLU A 128 10.81 2.52 -12.37
CA GLU A 128 11.89 2.95 -11.51
C GLU A 128 11.32 3.90 -10.46
N VAL A 129 11.51 3.59 -9.18
CA VAL A 129 11.16 4.45 -8.06
C VAL A 129 12.46 4.91 -7.39
N GLN A 130 12.61 6.20 -7.20
CA GLN A 130 13.75 6.77 -6.47
C GLN A 130 13.22 7.49 -5.23
N ASP A 131 13.79 7.16 -4.06
CA ASP A 131 13.49 7.88 -2.83
C ASP A 131 14.33 9.16 -2.67
N ASP A 132 14.03 9.94 -1.65
CA ASP A 132 14.74 11.18 -1.32
C ASP A 132 16.12 10.96 -0.67
N LYS A 133 16.49 9.71 -0.40
CA LYS A 133 17.84 9.32 0.09
C LYS A 133 18.76 8.88 -1.05
N GLY A 134 18.19 8.70 -2.25
CA GLY A 134 18.93 8.32 -3.46
C GLY A 134 18.98 6.82 -3.71
N TYR A 135 18.19 6.01 -3.00
CA TYR A 135 17.97 4.61 -3.35
C TYR A 135 17.08 4.55 -4.58
N ARG A 136 17.40 3.65 -5.51
CA ARG A 136 16.61 3.38 -6.70
C ARG A 136 16.06 1.96 -6.63
N TYR A 137 14.79 1.82 -6.80
CA TYR A 137 14.03 0.57 -6.74
C TYR A 137 13.53 0.26 -8.15
N LEU A 138 13.95 -0.87 -8.71
CA LEU A 138 13.59 -1.28 -10.05
C LEU A 138 12.54 -2.39 -9.96
N PHE A 139 11.35 -2.10 -10.44
CA PHE A 139 10.22 -3.04 -10.44
C PHE A 139 9.94 -3.53 -11.85
N GLY A 140 9.55 -4.81 -11.96
CA GLY A 140 9.16 -5.42 -13.23
C GLY A 140 10.32 -5.90 -14.07
N GLU A 141 10.06 -6.09 -15.34
CA GLU A 141 10.97 -6.70 -16.30
C GLU A 141 12.04 -5.73 -16.81
N SER A 142 12.92 -6.21 -17.67
CA SER A 142 13.89 -5.39 -18.40
C SER A 142 13.29 -4.90 -19.73
N ALA A 143 13.97 -3.94 -20.36
CA ALA A 143 13.57 -3.39 -21.66
C ALA A 143 13.48 -4.45 -22.80
N SER A 144 14.09 -5.63 -22.61
CA SER A 144 14.01 -6.74 -23.55
C SER A 144 12.76 -7.61 -23.39
N PHE A 145 11.88 -7.28 -22.44
CA PHE A 145 10.63 -7.99 -22.22
C PHE A 145 9.68 -7.87 -23.43
N SER A 146 9.32 -8.99 -23.99
CA SER A 146 8.52 -9.04 -25.24
C SER A 146 7.18 -9.78 -25.10
N SER A 147 7.04 -10.64 -24.09
CA SER A 147 5.83 -11.47 -23.94
C SER A 147 5.63 -11.91 -22.49
N PRO A 148 4.37 -11.99 -22.01
CA PRO A 148 4.04 -12.57 -20.71
C PRO A 148 4.46 -14.02 -20.53
N SER A 149 4.74 -14.77 -21.61
CA SER A 149 5.24 -16.14 -21.53
C SER A 149 6.67 -16.23 -20.96
N ASN A 150 7.46 -15.15 -21.11
CA ASN A 150 8.84 -15.05 -20.61
C ASN A 150 8.96 -14.19 -19.34
N LYS A 151 7.87 -14.05 -18.60
CA LYS A 151 7.79 -13.22 -17.40
C LYS A 151 8.57 -13.85 -16.23
N THR A 152 9.23 -12.99 -15.47
CA THR A 152 9.98 -13.35 -14.27
C THR A 152 9.63 -12.44 -13.10
N PHE A 153 9.30 -11.18 -13.38
CA PHE A 153 9.06 -10.14 -12.39
C PHE A 153 7.71 -9.43 -12.53
N VAL A 154 6.79 -9.98 -13.32
CA VAL A 154 5.46 -9.40 -13.53
C VAL A 154 4.36 -10.43 -13.35
N GLU A 155 3.25 -9.97 -12.81
CA GLU A 155 1.99 -10.73 -12.74
C GLU A 155 1.08 -10.29 -13.89
N TYR A 156 0.39 -11.25 -14.47
CA TYR A 156 -0.50 -11.03 -15.61
C TYR A 156 -1.91 -11.47 -15.27
N ASN A 157 -2.86 -10.60 -15.54
CA ASN A 157 -4.28 -10.89 -15.44
C ASN A 157 -4.82 -11.27 -16.82
N SER A 158 -5.20 -12.53 -16.99
CA SER A 158 -5.76 -13.03 -18.25
C SER A 158 -7.12 -12.40 -18.61
N ASN A 159 -7.94 -12.09 -17.60
CA ASN A 159 -9.26 -11.50 -17.82
C ASN A 159 -9.15 -10.06 -18.33
N ALA A 160 -8.24 -9.29 -17.73
CA ALA A 160 -7.95 -7.93 -18.17
C ALA A 160 -6.95 -7.85 -19.33
N ASN A 161 -6.41 -8.98 -19.77
CA ASN A 161 -5.38 -9.09 -20.82
C ASN A 161 -4.20 -8.11 -20.62
N SER A 162 -3.80 -7.90 -19.37
CA SER A 162 -2.84 -6.87 -18.99
C SER A 162 -1.94 -7.29 -17.82
N LEU A 163 -0.81 -6.60 -17.67
CA LEU A 163 0.02 -6.74 -16.49
C LEU A 163 -0.67 -6.05 -15.29
N CYS A 164 -0.73 -6.72 -14.15
CA CYS A 164 -1.38 -6.24 -12.93
C CYS A 164 -0.44 -6.12 -11.73
N GLY A 165 0.78 -6.63 -11.83
CA GLY A 165 1.79 -6.55 -10.78
C GLY A 165 3.21 -6.51 -11.33
N TRP A 166 4.07 -5.70 -10.71
CA TRP A 166 5.50 -5.58 -11.02
C TRP A 166 6.28 -5.81 -9.75
N MET A 167 7.02 -6.92 -9.69
CA MET A 167 7.82 -7.31 -8.53
C MET A 167 9.11 -6.50 -8.48
N LEU A 168 9.59 -6.23 -7.27
CA LEU A 168 10.90 -5.58 -7.06
C LEU A 168 12.03 -6.50 -7.53
N ARG A 169 12.77 -6.06 -8.54
CA ARG A 169 13.87 -6.82 -9.13
C ARG A 169 15.22 -6.48 -8.48
N GLU A 170 15.44 -5.20 -8.22
CA GLU A 170 16.72 -4.69 -7.74
C GLU A 170 16.53 -3.42 -6.92
N ILE A 171 17.30 -3.27 -5.85
CA ILE A 171 17.51 -1.99 -5.16
C ILE A 171 18.96 -1.58 -5.45
N VAL A 172 19.13 -0.39 -6.02
CA VAL A 172 20.46 0.21 -6.22
C VAL A 172 20.68 1.21 -5.09
N LEU A 173 21.69 0.93 -4.28
CA LEU A 173 22.10 1.80 -3.17
C LEU A 173 22.76 3.08 -3.72
N PRO A 174 22.75 4.20 -3.00
CA PRO A 174 23.36 5.45 -3.45
C PRO A 174 24.84 5.32 -3.84
N GLY A 175 25.57 4.39 -3.21
CA GLY A 175 26.98 4.04 -3.53
C GLY A 175 27.15 3.00 -4.62
N GLY A 176 26.10 2.64 -5.37
CA GLY A 176 26.18 1.67 -6.46
C GLY A 176 26.12 0.20 -6.05
N GLY A 177 26.13 -0.11 -4.76
CA GLY A 177 25.85 -1.47 -4.26
C GLY A 177 24.42 -1.89 -4.66
N LYS A 178 24.17 -3.20 -4.75
CA LYS A 178 22.90 -3.74 -5.24
C LYS A 178 22.34 -4.77 -4.28
N VAL A 179 21.00 -4.74 -4.11
CA VAL A 179 20.23 -5.85 -3.56
C VAL A 179 19.38 -6.40 -4.69
N SER A 180 19.56 -7.68 -5.02
CA SER A 180 18.88 -8.32 -6.14
C SER A 180 17.91 -9.38 -5.63
N PHE A 181 16.78 -9.50 -6.31
CA PHE A 181 15.70 -10.42 -6.00
C PHE A 181 15.52 -11.41 -7.13
N ALA A 182 15.21 -12.65 -6.78
CA ALA A 182 14.80 -13.67 -7.75
C ALA A 182 13.48 -14.29 -7.29
N TYR A 183 12.62 -14.61 -8.26
CA TYR A 183 11.26 -15.12 -8.01
C TYR A 183 11.01 -16.41 -8.79
N GLN A 184 10.04 -17.16 -8.33
CA GLN A 184 9.44 -18.28 -9.06
C GLN A 184 7.92 -18.22 -8.96
N TYR A 185 7.25 -18.82 -9.91
CA TYR A 185 5.81 -19.07 -9.84
C TYR A 185 5.52 -20.28 -8.97
N ILE A 186 4.57 -20.14 -8.08
CA ILE A 186 3.91 -21.26 -7.42
C ILE A 186 2.42 -21.25 -7.75
N ASP A 187 1.84 -22.42 -7.82
CA ASP A 187 0.39 -22.52 -7.95
C ASP A 187 -0.24 -22.21 -6.61
N ASP A 188 -1.18 -21.26 -6.62
CA ASP A 188 -1.98 -20.92 -5.45
C ASP A 188 -3.43 -21.34 -5.71
N GLN A 189 -4.00 -22.09 -4.78
CA GLN A 189 -5.38 -22.52 -4.86
C GLN A 189 -6.24 -21.48 -4.12
N THR A 190 -6.76 -20.52 -4.85
CA THR A 190 -7.76 -19.60 -4.33
C THR A 190 -9.14 -20.18 -4.60
N PRO A 191 -9.96 -20.44 -3.56
CA PRO A 191 -11.34 -20.83 -3.79
C PRO A 191 -12.09 -19.67 -4.41
N VAL A 192 -12.67 -19.89 -5.58
CA VAL A 192 -13.55 -18.92 -6.24
C VAL A 192 -14.99 -19.29 -5.88
N PHE A 193 -15.65 -18.41 -5.12
CA PHE A 193 -17.06 -18.54 -4.74
C PHE A 193 -17.90 -17.51 -5.49
N ASP A 194 -17.64 -17.29 -6.77
CA ASP A 194 -18.41 -16.34 -7.53
C ASP A 194 -19.50 -17.03 -8.34
N LYS A 195 -20.75 -16.76 -8.00
CA LYS A 195 -21.91 -17.06 -8.85
C LYS A 195 -22.57 -15.77 -9.25
N HIS A 196 -22.97 -15.74 -10.47
CA HIS A 196 -23.61 -14.62 -11.11
C HIS A 196 -24.98 -15.07 -11.61
N TYR A 197 -26.02 -14.35 -11.20
CA TYR A 197 -27.39 -14.56 -11.69
C TYR A 197 -27.81 -13.36 -12.52
N VAL A 198 -28.47 -13.61 -13.63
CA VAL A 198 -29.04 -12.57 -14.47
C VAL A 198 -30.53 -12.85 -14.68
N VAL A 199 -31.36 -11.86 -14.40
CA VAL A 199 -32.80 -11.90 -14.67
C VAL A 199 -33.14 -10.78 -15.63
N LEU A 200 -33.80 -11.12 -16.72
CA LEU A 200 -34.30 -10.18 -17.72
C LEU A 200 -35.83 -10.22 -17.71
N ASP A 201 -36.45 -9.08 -17.57
CA ASP A 201 -37.90 -8.94 -17.63
C ASP A 201 -38.33 -7.54 -18.11
N HIS A 202 -39.62 -7.32 -18.28
CA HIS A 202 -40.16 -5.99 -18.60
C HIS A 202 -40.11 -4.99 -17.43
N GLY A 203 -39.90 -5.45 -16.21
CA GLY A 203 -40.01 -4.63 -15.01
C GLY A 203 -41.44 -4.25 -14.65
N VAL A 204 -41.69 -4.17 -13.36
CA VAL A 204 -43.01 -3.72 -12.83
C VAL A 204 -43.21 -2.24 -13.14
N ASN A 205 -44.42 -1.86 -13.50
CA ASN A 205 -44.79 -0.48 -13.86
C ASN A 205 -44.12 0.10 -15.13
N MET A 206 -43.57 -0.71 -15.98
CA MET A 206 -43.10 -0.23 -17.26
C MET A 206 -44.23 -0.28 -18.31
N PRO A 207 -44.36 0.72 -19.19
CA PRO A 207 -45.36 0.68 -20.23
C PRO A 207 -45.14 -0.51 -21.16
N TYR A 208 -46.22 -1.20 -21.47
CA TYR A 208 -46.19 -2.33 -22.40
C TYR A 208 -45.81 -1.84 -23.82
N PRO A 209 -44.88 -2.49 -24.53
CA PRO A 209 -44.56 -2.11 -25.88
C PRO A 209 -45.78 -2.34 -26.81
N GLY A 210 -46.27 -1.28 -27.38
CA GLY A 210 -47.30 -1.37 -28.38
C GLY A 210 -46.83 -2.09 -29.65
N CYS A 211 -47.77 -2.61 -30.44
CA CYS A 211 -47.46 -3.18 -31.74
C CYS A 211 -46.92 -2.09 -32.69
N TYR A 212 -45.86 -2.40 -33.40
CA TYR A 212 -45.25 -1.53 -34.41
C TYR A 212 -45.87 -1.68 -35.73
N TRP A 213 -46.06 -0.51 -36.43
CA TRP A 213 -46.31 -0.48 -37.85
C TRP A 213 -44.99 -0.14 -38.55
N ASP A 214 -44.53 -0.99 -39.45
CA ASP A 214 -43.46 -0.62 -40.35
C ASP A 214 -43.92 0.45 -41.35
N GLN A 215 -43.02 1.13 -41.97
CA GLN A 215 -43.35 2.17 -42.97
C GLN A 215 -44.02 1.62 -44.21
N THR A 216 -44.13 0.31 -44.36
CA THR A 216 -44.77 -0.41 -45.43
C THR A 216 -46.19 -0.88 -45.10
N GLY A 217 -46.66 -0.57 -43.85
CA GLY A 217 -48.06 -0.93 -43.46
C GLY A 217 -48.16 -2.34 -42.88
N GLY A 218 -47.07 -3.05 -42.67
CA GLY A 218 -47.07 -4.36 -42.04
C GLY A 218 -47.05 -4.25 -40.49
N VAL A 219 -47.83 -5.07 -39.81
CA VAL A 219 -47.78 -5.21 -38.38
C VAL A 219 -46.49 -5.95 -38.01
N TYR A 220 -45.47 -5.25 -37.55
CA TYR A 220 -44.33 -5.92 -36.92
C TYR A 220 -44.72 -6.40 -35.53
N ASN A 221 -44.65 -7.69 -35.37
CA ASN A 221 -44.88 -8.25 -34.06
C ASN A 221 -43.70 -7.86 -33.15
N ALA A 222 -43.87 -6.90 -32.28
CA ALA A 222 -42.88 -6.45 -31.31
C ALA A 222 -42.39 -7.57 -30.40
N GLN A 223 -43.06 -8.72 -30.41
CA GLN A 223 -42.63 -9.91 -29.68
C GLN A 223 -41.37 -10.55 -30.24
N ALA A 224 -41.06 -10.43 -31.52
CA ALA A 224 -39.93 -11.14 -32.12
C ALA A 224 -38.56 -10.78 -31.49
N PRO A 225 -38.25 -9.54 -31.19
CA PRO A 225 -37.04 -9.21 -30.41
C PRO A 225 -37.10 -9.68 -28.95
N TYR A 226 -38.28 -9.65 -28.34
CA TYR A 226 -38.52 -10.09 -26.98
C TYR A 226 -38.35 -11.59 -26.80
N GLU A 227 -39.00 -12.37 -27.64
CA GLU A 227 -38.94 -13.83 -27.63
C GLU A 227 -37.49 -14.31 -27.86
N ARG A 228 -36.69 -13.55 -28.57
CA ARG A 228 -35.26 -13.85 -28.71
C ARG A 228 -34.45 -13.59 -27.40
N ILE A 229 -34.85 -12.59 -26.63
CA ILE A 229 -34.15 -12.19 -25.41
C ILE A 229 -34.72 -12.92 -24.19
N LEU A 230 -36.05 -12.98 -24.07
CA LEU A 230 -36.74 -13.48 -22.88
C LEU A 230 -37.22 -14.94 -23.03
N GLY A 231 -37.11 -15.52 -24.21
CA GLY A 231 -37.59 -16.87 -24.47
C GLY A 231 -39.11 -16.99 -24.42
N SER A 232 -39.63 -18.21 -24.54
CA SER A 232 -41.08 -18.50 -24.56
C SER A 232 -41.81 -18.22 -23.24
N ALA A 233 -41.11 -18.06 -22.14
CA ALA A 233 -41.68 -17.76 -20.82
C ALA A 233 -41.89 -16.26 -20.60
N GLY A 234 -41.44 -15.38 -21.49
CA GLY A 234 -41.54 -13.94 -21.32
C GLY A 234 -40.58 -13.32 -20.30
N TYR A 235 -39.75 -14.12 -19.65
CA TYR A 235 -38.61 -13.69 -18.88
C TYR A 235 -37.47 -14.69 -19.08
N TYR A 236 -36.23 -14.23 -18.85
CA TYR A 236 -35.02 -15.03 -18.95
C TYR A 236 -34.34 -15.08 -17.59
N HIS A 237 -33.98 -16.26 -17.19
CA HIS A 237 -33.22 -16.50 -15.97
C HIS A 237 -31.99 -17.35 -16.31
N ASP A 238 -30.82 -16.83 -16.03
CA ASP A 238 -29.56 -17.55 -16.15
C ASP A 238 -28.93 -17.66 -14.76
N ASP A 239 -28.87 -18.86 -14.28
CA ASP A 239 -28.14 -19.24 -13.06
C ASP A 239 -26.73 -19.68 -13.42
N GLY A 240 -25.98 -18.84 -14.11
CA GLY A 240 -24.62 -19.10 -14.56
C GLY A 240 -23.80 -19.78 -13.48
N ILE A 241 -23.78 -21.12 -13.51
CA ILE A 241 -23.09 -21.96 -12.55
C ILE A 241 -21.62 -21.85 -12.83
N VAL A 242 -20.93 -21.00 -12.13
CA VAL A 242 -19.52 -21.24 -11.88
C VAL A 242 -19.47 -22.28 -10.78
N SER A 243 -19.28 -23.54 -11.15
CA SER A 243 -18.91 -24.58 -10.16
C SER A 243 -17.82 -24.01 -9.28
N PRO A 244 -17.78 -24.28 -7.96
CA PRO A 244 -16.70 -23.84 -7.11
C PRO A 244 -15.41 -24.41 -7.69
N SER A 245 -14.79 -23.65 -8.55
CA SER A 245 -13.52 -23.99 -9.15
C SER A 245 -12.45 -23.34 -8.27
N PHE A 246 -11.48 -24.13 -7.89
CA PHE A 246 -10.24 -23.52 -7.45
C PHE A 246 -9.58 -22.93 -8.67
N SER A 247 -9.58 -21.61 -8.82
CA SER A 247 -8.70 -21.02 -9.83
C SER A 247 -7.27 -21.23 -9.33
N LEU A 248 -6.48 -21.95 -10.12
CA LEU A 248 -5.03 -21.98 -9.93
C LEU A 248 -4.49 -20.62 -10.35
N THR A 249 -4.40 -19.71 -9.40
CA THR A 249 -3.67 -18.47 -9.60
C THR A 249 -2.19 -18.76 -9.41
N LYS A 250 -1.36 -18.28 -10.34
CA LYS A 250 0.08 -18.37 -10.22
C LYS A 250 0.61 -17.12 -9.56
N SER A 251 1.08 -17.25 -8.34
CA SER A 251 1.68 -16.15 -7.58
C SER A 251 3.20 -16.17 -7.69
N LEU A 252 3.83 -15.01 -7.84
CA LEU A 252 5.28 -14.85 -7.78
C LEU A 252 5.73 -14.77 -6.33
N VAL A 253 6.66 -15.67 -5.97
CA VAL A 253 7.26 -15.71 -4.63
C VAL A 253 8.77 -15.58 -4.70
N PRO A 254 9.43 -14.94 -3.71
CA PRO A 254 10.88 -14.77 -3.72
C PRO A 254 11.59 -16.12 -3.54
N VAL A 255 12.56 -16.41 -4.38
CA VAL A 255 13.46 -17.58 -4.27
C VAL A 255 14.74 -17.19 -3.55
N SER A 256 15.26 -16.00 -3.86
CA SER A 256 16.43 -15.48 -3.16
C SER A 256 16.47 -13.96 -3.14
N ILE A 257 17.11 -13.45 -2.09
CA ILE A 257 17.50 -12.05 -1.96
C ILE A 257 19.00 -12.01 -1.74
N SER A 258 19.72 -11.27 -2.58
CA SER A 258 21.18 -11.15 -2.52
C SER A 258 21.59 -9.70 -2.31
N ALA A 259 22.32 -9.44 -1.23
CA ALA A 259 22.94 -8.16 -0.92
C ALA A 259 24.47 -8.30 -0.88
N PRO A 260 25.27 -7.22 -0.79
CA PRO A 260 26.73 -7.30 -0.89
C PRO A 260 27.41 -8.30 0.05
N ASN A 261 26.88 -8.47 1.28
CA ASN A 261 27.50 -9.34 2.30
C ASN A 261 26.60 -10.50 2.77
N VAL A 262 25.40 -10.65 2.23
CA VAL A 262 24.41 -11.66 2.65
C VAL A 262 23.57 -12.14 1.49
N ARG A 263 23.20 -13.42 1.55
CA ARG A 263 22.18 -14.00 0.68
C ARG A 263 21.16 -14.75 1.51
N VAL A 264 19.89 -14.58 1.18
CA VAL A 264 18.77 -15.34 1.75
C VAL A 264 18.15 -16.19 0.66
N ASP A 265 18.07 -17.50 0.88
CA ASP A 265 17.39 -18.42 -0.04
C ASP A 265 16.11 -18.95 0.62
N PHE A 266 15.06 -19.07 -0.17
CA PHE A 266 13.74 -19.57 0.25
C PHE A 266 13.44 -20.88 -0.47
N THR A 267 12.90 -21.85 0.28
CA THR A 267 12.50 -23.16 -0.25
C THR A 267 11.02 -23.36 0.03
N TYR A 268 10.30 -23.73 -1.02
CA TYR A 268 8.85 -23.96 -0.95
C TYR A 268 8.55 -25.43 -1.19
N GLY A 269 7.57 -25.96 -0.46
CA GLY A 269 6.87 -27.18 -0.84
C GLY A 269 5.89 -26.91 -1.98
N GLN A 270 4.83 -27.68 -2.08
CA GLN A 270 3.87 -27.52 -3.17
C GLN A 270 3.22 -26.12 -3.19
N TYR A 271 2.92 -25.52 -2.02
CA TYR A 271 2.19 -24.25 -1.91
C TYR A 271 2.73 -23.33 -0.81
N MET A 272 3.61 -23.82 0.04
CA MET A 272 3.96 -23.14 1.30
C MET A 272 5.47 -22.99 1.43
N LEU A 273 5.90 -21.90 2.06
CA LEU A 273 7.28 -21.72 2.47
C LEU A 273 7.66 -22.73 3.55
N GLU A 274 8.64 -23.57 3.28
CA GLU A 274 9.12 -24.57 4.25
C GLU A 274 10.38 -24.11 4.95
N LYS A 275 11.27 -23.38 4.22
CA LYS A 275 12.59 -23.09 4.74
C LYS A 275 13.14 -21.77 4.22
N MET A 276 13.86 -21.08 5.10
CA MET A 276 14.65 -19.90 4.78
C MET A 276 16.10 -20.12 5.26
N LEU A 277 17.08 -19.83 4.40
CA LEU A 277 18.50 -19.98 4.68
C LEU A 277 19.21 -18.63 4.52
N VAL A 278 19.82 -18.14 5.58
CA VAL A 278 20.69 -16.97 5.53
C VAL A 278 22.13 -17.45 5.37
N LYS A 279 22.80 -16.96 4.33
CA LYS A 279 24.17 -17.34 3.94
C LYS A 279 25.11 -16.14 3.96
N ASN A 280 26.34 -16.34 4.38
CA ASN A 280 27.40 -15.36 4.30
C ASN A 280 28.03 -15.31 2.88
N THR A 281 29.04 -14.46 2.70
CA THR A 281 29.77 -14.30 1.42
C THR A 281 30.49 -15.56 0.95
N ALA A 282 30.83 -16.48 1.86
CA ALA A 282 31.43 -17.77 1.55
C ALA A 282 30.40 -18.83 1.14
N GLY A 283 29.10 -18.49 1.14
CA GLY A 283 28.01 -19.41 0.86
C GLY A 283 27.62 -20.31 2.05
N SER A 284 28.27 -20.17 3.19
CA SER A 284 27.96 -20.94 4.39
C SER A 284 26.67 -20.45 5.02
N THR A 285 25.80 -21.38 5.40
CA THR A 285 24.55 -21.04 6.10
C THR A 285 24.86 -20.63 7.54
N VAL A 286 24.46 -19.43 7.91
CA VAL A 286 24.63 -18.86 9.26
C VAL A 286 23.33 -18.91 10.07
N LYS A 287 22.17 -18.93 9.39
CA LYS A 287 20.87 -19.04 10.06
C LYS A 287 19.89 -19.81 9.18
N THR A 288 19.04 -20.61 9.83
CA THR A 288 17.96 -21.37 9.19
C THR A 288 16.65 -21.05 9.88
N GLY A 289 15.62 -20.74 9.10
CA GLY A 289 14.23 -20.70 9.53
C GLY A 289 13.45 -21.86 8.93
N THR A 290 12.65 -22.57 9.73
CA THR A 290 11.72 -23.59 9.22
C THR A 290 10.31 -23.26 9.64
N PHE A 291 9.36 -23.55 8.76
CA PHE A 291 7.95 -23.19 8.89
C PHE A 291 7.10 -24.45 8.90
N THR A 292 6.18 -24.55 9.82
CA THR A 292 5.28 -25.71 9.96
C THR A 292 3.83 -25.22 10.00
N TYR A 293 2.96 -25.94 9.33
CA TYR A 293 1.55 -25.59 9.15
C TYR A 293 0.63 -26.69 9.67
N THR A 294 -0.63 -26.32 9.94
CA THR A 294 -1.69 -27.32 10.12
C THR A 294 -2.02 -27.98 8.78
N GLY A 295 -2.68 -29.14 8.79
CA GLY A 295 -3.01 -29.91 7.58
C GLY A 295 -3.81 -29.11 6.54
N SER A 296 -5.06 -29.46 6.32
CA SER A 296 -5.91 -28.88 5.26
C SER A 296 -6.17 -27.36 5.42
N ASN A 297 -6.12 -26.84 6.65
CA ASN A 297 -6.42 -25.42 6.92
C ASN A 297 -5.24 -24.49 6.64
N ARG A 298 -4.03 -25.01 6.51
CA ARG A 298 -2.80 -24.27 6.21
C ARG A 298 -2.55 -23.07 7.14
N LEU A 299 -2.86 -23.21 8.43
CA LEU A 299 -2.55 -22.22 9.45
C LEU A 299 -1.08 -22.36 9.85
N LEU A 300 -0.36 -21.25 9.98
CA LEU A 300 1.03 -21.25 10.43
C LEU A 300 1.10 -21.68 11.90
N LYS A 301 1.68 -22.84 12.18
CA LYS A 301 1.75 -23.43 13.52
C LYS A 301 3.03 -23.13 14.26
N LYS A 302 4.15 -23.13 13.54
CA LYS A 302 5.47 -22.96 14.13
C LYS A 302 6.42 -22.28 13.16
N VAL A 303 7.21 -21.35 13.66
CA VAL A 303 8.41 -20.82 13.01
C VAL A 303 9.59 -21.16 13.90
N ASP A 304 10.50 -21.99 13.42
CA ASP A 304 11.71 -22.42 14.13
C ASP A 304 12.90 -21.71 13.54
N LEU A 305 13.56 -20.87 14.32
CA LEU A 305 14.77 -20.17 13.93
C LEU A 305 15.96 -20.84 14.58
N SER A 306 16.86 -21.38 13.74
CA SER A 306 18.06 -22.06 14.26
C SER A 306 18.76 -21.17 15.26
N GLY A 307 18.79 -21.69 16.46
CA GLY A 307 19.46 -21.07 17.55
C GLY A 307 18.74 -19.96 18.28
N GLU A 308 17.58 -19.54 17.85
CA GLU A 308 16.75 -18.59 18.61
C GLU A 308 15.54 -19.28 19.27
N GLY A 309 15.33 -20.57 18.99
CA GLY A 309 14.14 -21.29 19.39
C GLY A 309 12.97 -21.06 18.44
N HIS A 310 11.78 -21.28 18.90
CA HIS A 310 10.61 -21.29 18.04
C HIS A 310 9.47 -20.38 18.54
N TYR A 311 8.76 -19.83 17.58
CA TYR A 311 7.46 -19.18 17.76
C TYR A 311 6.36 -20.22 17.54
N LEU A 312 5.39 -20.28 18.44
CA LEU A 312 4.22 -21.17 18.32
C LEU A 312 2.96 -20.32 18.20
N PHE A 313 2.10 -20.72 17.30
CA PHE A 313 0.84 -20.05 17.00
C PHE A 313 -0.32 -21.02 17.28
N THR A 314 -1.32 -20.56 18.02
CA THR A 314 -2.53 -21.33 18.33
C THR A 314 -3.74 -20.57 17.83
N TYR A 315 -4.66 -21.27 17.20
CA TYR A 315 -5.85 -20.68 16.59
C TYR A 315 -7.13 -21.32 17.15
N LYS A 316 -8.23 -20.57 17.15
CA LYS A 316 -9.54 -21.15 17.50
C LYS A 316 -10.00 -22.10 16.38
N GLY A 317 -10.38 -23.31 16.73
CA GLY A 317 -10.91 -24.30 15.79
C GLY A 317 -9.91 -24.82 14.75
N GLU A 318 -8.61 -24.84 15.05
CA GLU A 318 -7.55 -25.24 14.11
C GLU A 318 -7.66 -26.66 13.58
N SER A 319 -8.34 -27.56 14.31
CA SER A 319 -8.60 -28.94 13.92
C SER A 319 -9.91 -29.15 13.16
N SER A 320 -10.69 -28.09 13.01
CA SER A 320 -12.01 -28.17 12.39
C SER A 320 -11.93 -28.21 10.86
N TYR A 321 -12.98 -28.75 10.25
CA TYR A 321 -13.15 -28.72 8.79
C TYR A 321 -13.11 -27.30 8.25
N VAL A 322 -12.63 -27.10 7.01
CA VAL A 322 -12.63 -25.81 6.34
C VAL A 322 -14.06 -25.30 6.21
N PRO A 323 -14.41 -24.20 6.88
CA PRO A 323 -15.77 -23.67 6.84
C PRO A 323 -16.10 -23.18 5.43
N THR A 324 -17.32 -23.38 5.01
CA THR A 324 -17.81 -22.99 3.68
C THR A 324 -18.86 -21.89 3.73
N GLY A 325 -19.59 -21.73 4.84
CA GLY A 325 -20.52 -20.63 5.06
C GLY A 325 -19.81 -19.36 5.56
N PHE A 326 -20.19 -18.20 5.03
CA PHE A 326 -19.59 -16.93 5.41
C PHE A 326 -20.62 -15.80 5.43
N ASP A 327 -20.40 -14.84 6.31
CA ASP A 327 -21.21 -13.64 6.41
C ASP A 327 -20.89 -12.62 5.28
N TRP A 328 -21.51 -11.44 5.34
CA TRP A 328 -21.30 -10.37 4.36
C TRP A 328 -19.87 -9.85 4.25
N TRP A 329 -19.04 -10.07 5.28
CA TRP A 329 -17.65 -9.62 5.37
C TRP A 329 -16.64 -10.76 5.24
N GLY A 330 -17.10 -11.97 4.89
CA GLY A 330 -16.27 -13.14 4.67
C GLY A 330 -15.86 -13.90 5.92
N TYR A 331 -16.44 -13.61 7.07
CA TYR A 331 -16.21 -14.38 8.29
C TYR A 331 -17.13 -15.60 8.35
N TYR A 332 -16.62 -16.69 8.93
CA TYR A 332 -17.43 -17.91 9.11
C TYR A 332 -18.60 -17.64 10.05
N ASN A 333 -19.79 -18.03 9.63
CA ASN A 333 -21.03 -17.77 10.39
C ASN A 333 -21.74 -19.03 10.91
N GLY A 334 -21.10 -20.21 10.79
CA GLY A 334 -21.65 -21.47 11.22
C GLY A 334 -22.62 -22.10 10.23
N SER A 335 -22.90 -21.46 9.11
CA SER A 335 -23.77 -22.01 8.08
C SER A 335 -23.08 -23.17 7.36
N THR A 336 -23.84 -24.21 7.07
CA THR A 336 -23.44 -25.26 6.14
C THR A 336 -23.68 -24.75 4.73
N ALA A 337 -22.63 -24.61 3.98
CA ALA A 337 -22.65 -23.81 2.77
C ALA A 337 -23.51 -24.34 1.65
N THR A 338 -24.11 -23.39 1.03
CA THR A 338 -24.37 -23.38 -0.40
C THR A 338 -23.17 -22.76 -1.13
N TYR A 339 -22.79 -23.29 -2.26
CA TYR A 339 -21.58 -22.89 -2.98
C TYR A 339 -21.63 -21.48 -3.56
N SER A 340 -22.83 -20.88 -3.71
CA SER A 340 -22.98 -19.56 -4.34
C SER A 340 -22.85 -18.41 -3.37
N GLY A 341 -23.08 -18.62 -2.07
CA GLY A 341 -23.16 -17.53 -1.10
C GLY A 341 -24.29 -16.52 -1.37
N LEU A 342 -25.18 -16.77 -2.31
CA LEU A 342 -26.32 -15.89 -2.61
C LEU A 342 -27.54 -16.30 -1.76
N PRO A 343 -28.12 -15.37 -0.97
CA PRO A 343 -29.37 -15.62 -0.27
C PRO A 343 -30.50 -15.96 -1.23
N SER A 344 -31.56 -16.60 -0.75
CA SER A 344 -32.78 -16.73 -1.53
C SER A 344 -33.43 -15.37 -1.70
N ILE A 345 -33.59 -14.92 -2.91
CA ILE A 345 -34.17 -13.62 -3.27
C ILE A 345 -35.42 -13.88 -4.10
N THR A 346 -36.56 -13.44 -3.62
CA THR A 346 -37.82 -13.48 -4.36
C THR A 346 -38.03 -12.16 -5.09
N LEU A 347 -38.18 -12.21 -6.41
CA LEU A 347 -38.26 -11.05 -7.27
C LEU A 347 -39.58 -11.03 -8.03
N PRO A 348 -40.28 -9.90 -8.07
CA PRO A 348 -41.32 -9.70 -9.04
C PRO A 348 -40.73 -9.59 -10.47
N VAL A 349 -41.25 -10.34 -11.38
CA VAL A 349 -40.91 -10.28 -12.82
C VAL A 349 -42.17 -10.06 -13.61
N MET A 350 -42.06 -9.33 -14.72
CA MET A 350 -43.13 -9.16 -15.65
C MET A 350 -43.03 -10.22 -16.74
N GLU A 351 -43.96 -11.15 -16.75
CA GLU A 351 -44.16 -12.05 -17.90
C GLU A 351 -44.91 -11.35 -18.98
N SER A 352 -44.50 -11.59 -20.23
CA SER A 352 -45.20 -11.10 -21.38
C SER A 352 -45.36 -12.19 -22.44
N HIS A 353 -46.59 -12.49 -22.82
CA HIS A 353 -46.89 -13.44 -23.87
C HIS A 353 -48.08 -12.97 -24.69
N GLN A 354 -47.96 -13.02 -26.03
CA GLN A 354 -49.04 -12.71 -27.00
C GLN A 354 -49.84 -11.42 -26.75
N GLY A 355 -49.14 -10.35 -26.33
CA GLY A 355 -49.81 -9.05 -26.15
C GLY A 355 -50.41 -8.82 -24.75
N SER A 356 -50.30 -9.78 -23.85
CA SER A 356 -50.68 -9.61 -22.46
C SER A 356 -49.44 -9.64 -21.57
N SER A 357 -49.40 -8.83 -20.50
CA SER A 357 -48.38 -8.85 -19.49
C SER A 357 -49.02 -9.03 -18.11
N TRP A 358 -48.37 -9.79 -17.27
CA TRP A 358 -48.78 -9.96 -15.85
C TRP A 358 -47.53 -10.07 -14.97
N GLU A 359 -47.73 -9.71 -13.72
CA GLU A 359 -46.69 -9.86 -12.71
C GLU A 359 -46.69 -11.28 -12.15
N THR A 360 -45.54 -11.88 -12.12
CA THR A 360 -45.26 -13.14 -11.39
C THR A 360 -44.07 -13.00 -10.48
N THR A 361 -43.76 -13.99 -9.68
CA THR A 361 -42.61 -13.99 -8.81
C THR A 361 -41.71 -15.17 -9.08
N ILE A 362 -40.41 -14.91 -9.18
CA ILE A 362 -39.40 -15.96 -9.28
C ILE A 362 -38.51 -15.91 -8.04
N SER A 363 -37.92 -17.05 -7.67
CA SER A 363 -36.90 -17.13 -6.64
C SER A 363 -35.55 -17.48 -7.27
N ILE A 364 -34.55 -16.73 -6.93
CA ILE A 364 -33.16 -16.98 -7.33
C ILE A 364 -32.27 -17.15 -6.09
N GLY A 365 -31.06 -17.66 -6.29
CA GLY A 365 -30.12 -17.93 -5.19
C GLY A 365 -30.37 -19.27 -4.51
N GLU A 366 -29.41 -19.68 -3.71
CA GLU A 366 -29.36 -21.01 -3.06
C GLU A 366 -29.78 -20.96 -1.58
N GLY A 367 -30.29 -19.84 -1.11
CA GLY A 367 -30.71 -19.66 0.29
C GLY A 367 -29.53 -19.53 1.27
N ALA A 368 -28.39 -19.00 0.84
CA ALA A 368 -27.25 -18.81 1.72
C ALA A 368 -27.59 -17.88 2.89
N ASN A 369 -27.29 -18.34 4.09
CA ASN A 369 -27.37 -17.45 5.26
C ASN A 369 -26.08 -16.61 5.34
N ARG A 370 -26.22 -15.29 5.20
CA ARG A 370 -25.12 -14.33 5.27
C ARG A 370 -25.12 -13.53 6.59
N THR A 371 -25.97 -13.90 7.53
CA THR A 371 -26.03 -13.22 8.83
C THR A 371 -24.76 -13.48 9.65
N PRO A 372 -24.11 -12.44 10.19
CA PRO A 372 -22.95 -12.62 11.06
C PRO A 372 -23.28 -13.40 12.33
N SER A 373 -22.36 -14.23 12.78
CA SER A 373 -22.51 -15.01 14.01
C SER A 373 -21.35 -14.80 14.97
N SER A 374 -21.64 -14.24 16.13
CA SER A 374 -20.63 -14.03 17.19
C SER A 374 -19.99 -15.34 17.70
N SER A 375 -20.66 -16.47 17.52
CA SER A 375 -20.16 -17.77 17.97
C SER A 375 -19.12 -18.39 17.05
N TYR A 376 -19.09 -17.97 15.78
CA TYR A 376 -18.27 -18.63 14.75
C TYR A 376 -17.28 -17.70 14.05
N MET A 377 -17.51 -16.38 14.06
CA MET A 377 -16.72 -15.44 13.25
C MET A 377 -15.24 -15.37 13.67
N ASP A 378 -14.87 -15.82 14.87
CA ASP A 378 -13.50 -15.90 15.34
C ASP A 378 -12.82 -17.27 15.04
N THR A 379 -13.46 -18.12 14.22
CA THR A 379 -12.86 -19.36 13.72
C THR A 379 -11.60 -19.02 12.92
N TYR A 380 -10.51 -19.70 13.24
CA TYR A 380 -9.14 -19.46 12.74
C TYR A 380 -8.52 -18.12 13.16
N ALA A 381 -9.14 -17.39 14.09
CA ALA A 381 -8.45 -16.25 14.71
C ALA A 381 -7.27 -16.75 15.57
N LEU A 382 -6.17 -16.00 15.54
CA LEU A 382 -4.99 -16.30 16.38
C LEU A 382 -5.34 -16.03 17.85
N THR A 383 -5.35 -17.08 18.68
CA THR A 383 -5.68 -16.96 20.10
C THR A 383 -4.46 -16.88 20.99
N GLN A 384 -3.32 -17.43 20.55
CA GLN A 384 -2.08 -17.34 21.31
C GLN A 384 -0.86 -17.31 20.41
N LEU A 385 0.11 -16.47 20.76
CA LEU A 385 1.47 -16.47 20.26
C LEU A 385 2.42 -16.76 21.42
N ARG A 386 3.23 -17.81 21.32
CA ARG A 386 4.33 -18.08 22.25
C ARG A 386 5.66 -17.75 21.58
N THR A 387 6.46 -16.93 22.26
CA THR A 387 7.80 -16.54 21.81
C THR A 387 8.87 -17.56 22.22
N PRO A 388 10.07 -17.56 21.62
CA PRO A 388 11.18 -18.44 22.00
C PRO A 388 11.58 -18.35 23.47
N CYS A 389 11.46 -17.17 24.08
CA CYS A 389 11.71 -16.98 25.52
C CYS A 389 10.60 -17.55 26.43
N GLY A 390 9.58 -18.18 25.85
CA GLY A 390 8.44 -18.75 26.56
C GLY A 390 7.37 -17.77 26.95
N GLY A 391 7.57 -16.47 26.69
CA GLY A 391 6.53 -15.45 26.87
C GLY A 391 5.33 -15.74 25.97
N THR A 392 4.12 -15.50 26.47
CA THR A 392 2.90 -15.69 25.68
C THR A 392 2.12 -14.41 25.56
N GLN A 393 1.49 -14.27 24.38
CA GLN A 393 0.48 -13.26 24.09
C GLN A 393 -0.82 -14.00 23.79
N GLU A 394 -1.83 -13.76 24.59
CA GLU A 394 -3.16 -14.34 24.41
C GLU A 394 -4.13 -13.27 23.93
N PHE A 395 -4.92 -13.59 22.93
CA PHE A 395 -5.85 -12.67 22.28
C PHE A 395 -7.29 -13.12 22.49
N VAL A 396 -8.11 -12.23 22.96
CA VAL A 396 -9.58 -12.41 23.04
C VAL A 396 -10.23 -11.40 22.11
N TYR A 397 -11.10 -11.89 21.26
CA TYR A 397 -11.82 -11.09 20.28
C TYR A 397 -13.27 -10.91 20.68
N GLU A 398 -13.89 -9.89 20.15
CA GLU A 398 -15.32 -9.67 20.15
C GLU A 398 -15.76 -9.14 18.78
N PRO A 399 -17.03 -9.34 18.40
CA PRO A 399 -17.55 -8.75 17.17
C PRO A 399 -17.48 -7.23 17.17
N ASN A 400 -17.26 -6.65 16.00
CA ASN A 400 -17.63 -5.26 15.81
C ASN A 400 -19.15 -5.11 15.92
N THR A 401 -19.58 -4.02 16.54
CA THR A 401 -21.01 -3.70 16.70
C THR A 401 -21.26 -2.32 16.13
N ALA A 402 -22.30 -2.22 15.31
CA ALA A 402 -22.82 -0.95 14.82
C ALA A 402 -24.22 -0.70 15.33
N GLY A 403 -24.57 0.54 15.41
CA GLY A 403 -25.94 0.94 15.66
C GLY A 403 -26.13 2.40 15.26
N ASP A 404 -27.28 2.66 14.73
CA ASP A 404 -27.82 4.00 14.50
C ASP A 404 -28.41 4.64 15.78
N GLY A 405 -28.11 4.04 16.95
CA GLY A 405 -28.70 4.37 18.23
C GLY A 405 -30.05 3.67 18.50
N ARG A 406 -30.60 2.92 17.55
CA ARG A 406 -31.89 2.21 17.70
C ARG A 406 -31.73 0.69 17.82
N SER A 407 -30.70 0.12 17.20
CA SER A 407 -30.37 -1.30 17.36
C SER A 407 -28.86 -1.51 17.25
N SER A 408 -28.27 -2.29 18.16
CA SER A 408 -26.88 -2.74 18.01
C SER A 408 -26.86 -3.99 17.15
N ARG A 409 -26.21 -3.93 15.98
CA ARG A 409 -26.04 -5.07 15.07
C ARG A 409 -24.60 -5.53 15.09
N ILE A 410 -24.39 -6.83 14.96
CA ILE A 410 -23.06 -7.41 14.76
C ILE A 410 -22.70 -7.26 13.28
N GLY A 411 -21.49 -6.77 12.96
CA GLY A 411 -21.06 -6.68 11.56
C GLY A 411 -19.65 -6.12 11.42
N GLY A 412 -19.07 -6.32 10.24
CA GLY A 412 -17.74 -5.79 9.94
C GLY A 412 -16.59 -6.52 10.64
N GLY A 413 -16.77 -7.80 11.01
CA GLY A 413 -15.71 -8.64 11.52
C GLY A 413 -15.39 -8.48 13.00
N LEU A 414 -14.16 -8.76 13.37
CA LEU A 414 -13.66 -8.85 14.73
C LEU A 414 -12.82 -7.64 15.14
N ARG A 415 -12.85 -7.35 16.44
CA ARG A 415 -11.91 -6.46 17.10
C ARG A 415 -11.33 -7.13 18.35
N ILE A 416 -10.18 -6.66 18.81
CA ILE A 416 -9.55 -7.19 20.03
C ILE A 416 -10.31 -6.67 21.25
N LYS A 417 -10.81 -7.59 22.08
CA LYS A 417 -11.41 -7.27 23.38
C LYS A 417 -10.35 -7.13 24.46
N SER A 418 -9.40 -8.08 24.48
CA SER A 418 -8.28 -8.01 25.41
C SER A 418 -7.06 -8.77 24.86
N MET A 419 -5.89 -8.37 25.33
CA MET A 419 -4.63 -9.03 25.10
C MET A 419 -3.95 -9.25 26.45
N ARG A 420 -3.57 -10.49 26.75
CA ARG A 420 -2.80 -10.84 27.94
C ARG A 420 -1.38 -11.17 27.57
N LEU A 421 -0.45 -10.42 28.13
CA LEU A 421 0.98 -10.68 28.06
C LEU A 421 1.41 -11.43 29.32
N TYR A 422 2.06 -12.57 29.15
CA TYR A 422 2.56 -13.36 30.26
C TYR A 422 4.07 -13.57 30.12
N ASP A 423 4.80 -13.25 31.19
CA ASP A 423 6.22 -13.50 31.32
C ASP A 423 6.47 -14.71 32.21
N PRO A 424 6.96 -15.84 31.65
CA PRO A 424 7.20 -17.06 32.41
C PRO A 424 8.38 -16.98 33.39
N VAL A 425 9.27 -15.98 33.22
CA VAL A 425 10.43 -15.80 34.10
C VAL A 425 10.00 -15.17 35.42
N SER A 426 9.26 -14.07 35.36
CA SER A 426 8.73 -13.41 36.53
C SER A 426 7.42 -14.01 37.05
N GLY A 427 6.75 -14.84 36.27
CA GLY A 427 5.42 -15.36 36.57
C GLY A 427 4.32 -14.29 36.47
N LYS A 428 4.66 -13.08 36.00
CA LYS A 428 3.71 -11.95 35.93
C LYS A 428 2.96 -11.92 34.63
N SER A 429 1.73 -11.42 34.69
CA SER A 429 0.95 -11.13 33.51
C SER A 429 0.41 -9.72 33.56
N THR A 430 0.23 -9.11 32.38
CA THR A 430 -0.45 -7.84 32.21
C THR A 430 -1.56 -8.03 31.20
N THR A 431 -2.77 -7.64 31.55
CA THR A 431 -3.91 -7.68 30.65
C THR A 431 -4.21 -6.28 30.16
N HIS A 432 -4.25 -6.13 28.84
CA HIS A 432 -4.70 -4.94 28.14
C HIS A 432 -6.13 -5.19 27.70
N SER A 433 -7.06 -4.42 28.21
CA SER A 433 -8.48 -4.50 27.85
C SER A 433 -8.85 -3.28 27.02
N TYR A 434 -9.64 -3.48 25.97
CA TYR A 434 -10.01 -2.44 25.02
C TYR A 434 -11.53 -2.21 25.08
N THR A 435 -11.92 -0.95 25.06
CA THR A 435 -13.32 -0.54 24.87
C THR A 435 -13.42 0.43 23.70
N TYR A 436 -14.47 0.31 22.94
CA TYR A 436 -14.67 1.00 21.68
C TYR A 436 -15.97 1.78 21.72
N ASN A 437 -15.89 3.07 21.46
CA ASN A 437 -17.05 3.96 21.53
C ASN A 437 -17.24 4.70 20.21
N THR A 438 -18.47 5.04 19.91
CA THR A 438 -18.88 5.80 18.73
C THR A 438 -18.34 5.16 17.44
N PRO A 439 -18.89 3.99 17.05
CA PRO A 439 -18.50 3.35 15.81
C PRO A 439 -18.85 4.26 14.63
N VAL A 440 -17.98 4.25 13.62
CA VAL A 440 -18.19 4.90 12.33
C VAL A 440 -18.23 3.81 11.29
N TYR A 441 -19.37 3.69 10.64
CA TYR A 441 -19.58 2.77 9.56
C TYR A 441 -19.51 3.51 8.25
N PRO A 442 -18.79 2.98 7.30
CA PRO A 442 -18.94 3.43 5.93
C PRO A 442 -20.31 3.05 5.34
N MET A 443 -21.02 2.12 5.97
CA MET A 443 -22.36 1.68 5.57
C MET A 443 -23.32 1.74 6.75
N THR A 444 -24.53 2.20 6.49
CA THR A 444 -25.57 2.35 7.52
C THR A 444 -26.33 1.07 7.80
N ASP A 445 -26.42 0.14 6.84
CA ASP A 445 -27.21 -1.09 6.95
C ASP A 445 -26.44 -2.34 6.53
N TYR A 446 -26.94 -3.53 6.89
CA TYR A 446 -26.47 -4.76 6.29
C TYR A 446 -26.70 -4.72 4.79
N PRO A 447 -25.75 -5.25 4.02
CA PRO A 447 -26.05 -5.54 2.63
C PRO A 447 -27.29 -6.42 2.59
N ASP A 448 -28.29 -5.97 1.86
CA ASP A 448 -29.49 -6.75 1.57
C ASP A 448 -29.42 -7.28 0.14
N ALA A 449 -30.51 -7.91 -0.29
CA ALA A 449 -30.60 -8.40 -1.66
C ALA A 449 -30.45 -7.30 -2.71
N GLU A 450 -30.85 -6.07 -2.40
CA GLU A 450 -30.72 -4.92 -3.31
C GLU A 450 -29.27 -4.52 -3.48
N ASN A 451 -28.45 -4.63 -2.45
CA ASN A 451 -27.02 -4.36 -2.51
C ASN A 451 -26.23 -5.39 -3.35
N LEU A 452 -26.81 -6.58 -3.55
CA LEU A 452 -26.25 -7.61 -4.43
C LEU A 452 -26.73 -7.45 -5.87
N MET A 453 -27.71 -6.58 -6.10
CA MET A 453 -28.42 -6.44 -7.36
C MET A 453 -27.95 -5.20 -8.10
N ARG A 454 -27.60 -5.38 -9.36
CA ARG A 454 -27.48 -4.30 -10.33
C ARG A 454 -28.69 -4.32 -11.24
N THR A 455 -29.46 -3.26 -11.26
CA THR A 455 -30.59 -3.10 -12.18
C THR A 455 -30.19 -2.18 -13.32
N ARG A 456 -30.45 -2.60 -14.53
CA ARG A 456 -30.28 -1.80 -15.76
C ARG A 456 -31.52 -1.91 -16.62
N ASN A 457 -31.89 -0.81 -17.22
CA ASN A 457 -32.93 -0.82 -18.23
C ASN A 457 -32.27 -0.88 -19.61
N ILE A 458 -32.58 -1.88 -20.38
CA ILE A 458 -32.08 -2.06 -21.73
C ILE A 458 -33.15 -1.56 -22.68
N CYS A 459 -32.90 -0.49 -23.45
CA CYS A 459 -33.75 -0.09 -24.53
C CYS A 459 -33.63 -1.08 -25.69
N ALA A 460 -34.72 -1.74 -26.00
CA ALA A 460 -34.82 -2.51 -27.22
C ALA A 460 -35.64 -1.71 -28.24
N LEU A 461 -34.96 -1.06 -29.12
CA LEU A 461 -35.22 -0.77 -30.54
C LEU A 461 -36.57 -0.30 -31.03
N ASP A 462 -36.46 0.71 -31.86
CA ASP A 462 -37.46 1.28 -32.76
C ASP A 462 -38.74 1.85 -32.16
N ALA A 463 -38.76 3.15 -32.17
CA ALA A 463 -39.91 4.06 -32.14
C ALA A 463 -41.04 3.78 -31.13
N GLY A 464 -40.86 3.10 -30.09
CA GLY A 464 -41.82 2.90 -29.01
C GLY A 464 -41.17 2.32 -27.80
N THR A 465 -41.69 2.60 -26.70
CA THR A 465 -41.25 2.31 -25.38
C THR A 465 -41.14 0.81 -25.05
N CYS A 466 -40.11 0.13 -25.56
CA CYS A 466 -39.84 -1.26 -25.22
C CYS A 466 -38.67 -1.35 -24.32
N TYR A 467 -38.90 -1.56 -23.04
CA TYR A 467 -37.82 -1.65 -22.02
C TYR A 467 -37.72 -3.07 -21.51
N VAL A 468 -36.49 -3.62 -21.56
CA VAL A 468 -36.13 -4.83 -20.84
C VAL A 468 -35.35 -4.39 -19.63
N ARG A 469 -35.77 -4.81 -18.45
CA ARG A 469 -35.04 -4.62 -17.23
C ARG A 469 -34.10 -5.81 -17.02
N GLN A 470 -32.81 -5.52 -16.89
CA GLN A 470 -31.82 -6.51 -16.47
C GLN A 470 -31.50 -6.30 -14.98
N ARG A 471 -31.59 -7.37 -14.23
CA ARG A 471 -31.10 -7.43 -12.83
C ARG A 471 -30.03 -8.49 -12.76
N SER A 472 -28.81 -8.06 -12.41
CA SER A 472 -27.64 -8.95 -12.21
C SER A 472 -27.37 -9.05 -10.72
N PHE A 473 -27.12 -10.26 -10.22
CA PHE A 473 -26.86 -10.56 -8.83
C PHE A 473 -25.50 -11.21 -8.72
N HIS A 474 -24.71 -10.73 -7.78
CA HIS A 474 -23.35 -11.21 -7.49
C HIS A 474 -23.27 -11.75 -6.07
N THR A 475 -22.46 -12.78 -5.86
CA THR A 475 -22.21 -13.36 -4.52
C THR A 475 -21.70 -12.35 -3.52
N PHE A 476 -20.88 -11.41 -4.01
CA PHE A 476 -20.34 -10.33 -3.21
C PHE A 476 -21.05 -9.03 -3.55
N PRO A 477 -21.53 -8.30 -2.53
CA PRO A 477 -21.96 -6.94 -2.78
C PRO A 477 -20.73 -6.18 -3.31
N GLU A 478 -20.93 -5.41 -4.36
CA GLU A 478 -19.92 -4.47 -4.84
C GLU A 478 -19.80 -3.29 -3.87
N LEU A 479 -19.46 -3.62 -2.65
CA LEU A 479 -19.25 -2.63 -1.61
C LEU A 479 -17.77 -2.30 -1.56
N PRO A 480 -17.42 -1.02 -1.63
CA PRO A 480 -16.04 -0.57 -1.61
C PRO A 480 -15.25 -1.03 -0.39
N HIS A 481 -15.94 -1.56 0.61
CA HIS A 481 -15.39 -1.95 1.91
C HIS A 481 -15.06 -3.42 2.05
N VAL A 482 -15.46 -4.24 1.11
CA VAL A 482 -15.20 -5.69 1.13
C VAL A 482 -13.91 -6.04 0.40
N SER A 483 -13.37 -5.16 -0.41
CA SER A 483 -12.08 -5.34 -1.05
C SER A 483 -10.91 -5.11 -0.07
N GLY A 484 -10.74 -6.01 0.85
CA GLY A 484 -9.52 -6.51 1.47
C GLY A 484 -8.52 -5.57 2.16
N SER A 485 -8.61 -4.26 2.10
CA SER A 485 -7.53 -3.40 2.60
C SER A 485 -7.89 -2.42 3.72
N MET A 486 -9.17 -2.29 4.07
CA MET A 486 -9.58 -1.39 5.16
C MET A 486 -10.53 -2.08 6.14
N PRO A 487 -10.40 -1.84 7.45
CA PRO A 487 -11.37 -2.35 8.41
C PRO A 487 -12.75 -1.76 8.11
N PRO A 488 -13.80 -2.57 8.09
CA PRO A 488 -15.15 -2.13 7.75
C PRO A 488 -15.80 -1.27 8.83
N VAL A 489 -15.17 -1.16 9.99
CA VAL A 489 -15.62 -0.36 11.14
C VAL A 489 -14.48 0.41 11.76
N TRP A 490 -14.69 1.70 11.98
CA TRP A 490 -13.79 2.57 12.71
C TRP A 490 -14.45 3.03 14.02
N TYR A 491 -13.64 3.48 14.96
CA TYR A 491 -14.14 3.99 16.24
C TYR A 491 -13.58 5.39 16.49
N ARG A 492 -14.45 6.34 16.87
CA ARG A 492 -13.99 7.68 17.24
C ARG A 492 -13.22 7.69 18.54
N LYS A 493 -13.50 6.74 19.44
CA LYS A 493 -12.76 6.62 20.69
C LYS A 493 -12.44 5.16 20.98
N VAL A 494 -11.18 4.91 21.28
CA VAL A 494 -10.68 3.62 21.79
C VAL A 494 -10.05 3.88 23.16
N THR A 495 -10.40 3.06 24.15
CA THR A 495 -9.80 3.12 25.48
C THR A 495 -9.09 1.80 25.75
N GLU A 496 -7.81 1.90 26.07
CA GLU A 496 -6.97 0.79 26.50
C GLU A 496 -6.76 0.89 28.03
N THR A 497 -7.00 -0.20 28.74
CA THR A 497 -6.93 -0.24 30.20
C THR A 497 -6.10 -1.43 30.66
N THR A 498 -5.22 -1.18 31.64
CA THR A 498 -4.49 -2.21 32.38
C THR A 498 -4.76 -2.03 33.88
N ASP A 499 -4.18 -2.92 34.70
CA ASP A 499 -4.26 -2.78 36.16
C ASP A 499 -3.60 -1.49 36.70
N ALA A 500 -2.65 -0.92 35.97
CA ALA A 500 -1.84 0.22 36.41
C ALA A 500 -2.18 1.54 35.73
N TRP A 501 -2.72 1.52 34.52
CA TRP A 501 -2.93 2.73 33.72
C TRP A 501 -4.09 2.55 32.72
N LYS A 502 -4.51 3.67 32.19
CA LYS A 502 -5.51 3.75 31.10
C LYS A 502 -5.03 4.76 30.08
N LYS A 503 -5.26 4.46 28.79
CA LYS A 503 -5.08 5.39 27.68
C LYS A 503 -6.36 5.54 26.87
N GLU A 504 -6.67 6.75 26.49
CA GLU A 504 -7.79 7.08 25.63
C GLU A 504 -7.26 7.69 24.33
N TYR A 505 -7.68 7.12 23.23
CA TYR A 505 -7.38 7.56 21.87
C TYR A 505 -8.65 8.09 21.23
N VAL A 506 -8.60 9.31 20.72
CA VAL A 506 -9.70 9.93 19.97
C VAL A 506 -9.27 10.15 18.55
N TYR A 507 -10.05 9.65 17.64
CA TYR A 507 -9.82 9.75 16.19
C TYR A 507 -10.88 10.62 15.55
N ASP A 508 -10.50 11.30 14.49
CA ASP A 508 -11.44 11.94 13.58
C ASP A 508 -11.36 11.31 12.19
N PHE A 509 -12.38 11.54 11.43
CA PHE A 509 -12.59 10.96 10.11
C PHE A 509 -13.01 12.10 9.19
N VAL A 510 -12.68 11.96 7.91
CA VAL A 510 -13.29 12.82 6.90
C VAL A 510 -14.76 12.49 6.82
N THR A 511 -15.58 13.31 7.51
CA THR A 511 -17.03 13.28 7.31
C THR A 511 -17.40 14.41 6.36
N ASP A 512 -18.29 14.13 5.42
CA ASP A 512 -19.07 15.03 4.55
C ASP A 512 -18.33 16.02 3.64
N LYS A 513 -17.29 16.73 4.08
CA LYS A 513 -16.55 17.67 3.21
C LYS A 513 -15.60 16.99 2.22
N TYR A 514 -15.19 15.76 2.52
CA TYR A 514 -14.32 14.95 1.68
C TYR A 514 -14.97 13.60 1.31
N ASN A 515 -16.21 13.35 1.73
CA ASN A 515 -17.01 12.21 1.30
C ASN A 515 -17.35 12.25 -0.18
N ASN A 516 -17.25 13.43 -0.80
CA ASN A 516 -17.36 13.64 -2.24
C ASN A 516 -15.98 13.57 -2.90
N LEU A 517 -15.17 12.55 -2.58
CA LEU A 517 -13.99 12.24 -3.39
C LEU A 517 -14.36 11.94 -4.84
N TYR A 518 -15.65 11.75 -5.11
CA TYR A 518 -16.24 11.56 -6.42
C TYR A 518 -17.56 12.32 -6.52
N GLU A 519 -17.53 13.51 -7.09
CA GLU A 519 -18.70 14.09 -7.68
C GLU A 519 -18.83 13.50 -9.10
N ALA A 520 -19.83 12.66 -9.30
CA ALA A 520 -20.15 12.19 -10.63
C ALA A 520 -21.24 13.08 -11.22
N GLU A 521 -20.91 13.76 -12.30
CA GLU A 521 -21.85 14.55 -13.07
C GLU A 521 -22.32 13.73 -14.29
N LEU A 522 -23.63 13.53 -14.42
CA LEU A 522 -24.21 12.90 -15.61
C LEU A 522 -24.03 13.82 -16.80
N LEU A 523 -23.25 13.40 -17.80
CA LEU A 523 -22.96 14.19 -18.99
C LEU A 523 -23.94 13.94 -20.12
N HIS A 524 -24.43 12.71 -20.30
CA HIS A 524 -25.40 12.33 -21.33
C HIS A 524 -26.29 11.18 -20.87
N GLY A 525 -27.55 11.24 -21.23
CA GLY A 525 -28.59 10.25 -20.99
C GLY A 525 -29.58 10.72 -19.92
N SER A 526 -30.85 10.79 -20.28
CA SER A 526 -31.93 11.04 -19.33
C SER A 526 -32.67 9.74 -19.08
N PHE A 527 -32.41 9.12 -17.91
CA PHE A 527 -33.32 8.09 -17.40
C PHE A 527 -33.73 8.45 -15.98
N ASN A 528 -35.06 8.53 -15.78
CA ASN A 528 -35.63 8.67 -14.45
C ASN A 528 -35.35 7.39 -13.64
N GLY A 529 -34.59 7.48 -12.59
CA GLY A 529 -34.67 6.58 -11.46
C GLY A 529 -33.56 5.52 -11.29
N ALA A 530 -32.43 5.58 -11.98
CA ALA A 530 -31.30 4.72 -11.63
C ALA A 530 -30.23 5.53 -10.90
N GLU A 531 -30.22 5.47 -9.58
CA GLU A 531 -29.03 5.82 -8.79
C GLU A 531 -27.94 4.80 -9.09
N TYR A 532 -27.01 5.18 -9.97
CA TYR A 532 -25.81 4.41 -10.18
C TYR A 532 -24.88 4.65 -9.00
N GLN A 533 -24.75 3.66 -8.13
CA GLN A 533 -23.64 3.63 -7.18
C GLN A 533 -22.37 3.28 -7.96
N LEU A 534 -21.48 4.24 -8.13
CA LEU A 534 -20.12 4.04 -8.64
C LEU A 534 -19.29 3.33 -7.59
N SER A 535 -19.61 2.05 -7.30
CA SER A 535 -19.07 1.29 -6.19
C SER A 535 -17.58 1.03 -6.33
N GLU A 536 -17.07 0.85 -7.52
CA GLU A 536 -15.65 0.57 -7.76
C GLU A 536 -14.76 1.80 -7.50
N LEU A 537 -15.28 3.00 -7.78
CA LEU A 537 -14.58 4.25 -7.50
C LEU A 537 -14.61 4.63 -6.01
N ASN A 538 -15.53 4.09 -5.25
CA ASN A 538 -15.66 4.33 -3.82
C ASN A 538 -14.53 3.70 -2.98
N SER A 539 -13.71 2.80 -3.54
CA SER A 539 -12.60 2.18 -2.82
C SER A 539 -11.50 3.16 -2.36
N LEU A 540 -11.47 4.37 -2.93
CA LEU A 540 -10.57 5.46 -2.50
C LEU A 540 -11.23 6.44 -1.52
N LYS A 541 -12.48 6.21 -1.14
CA LYS A 541 -13.33 7.15 -0.40
C LYS A 541 -12.96 7.34 1.06
N TYR A 542 -12.14 6.46 1.64
CA TYR A 542 -11.89 6.47 3.07
C TYR A 542 -10.40 6.58 3.37
N PRO A 543 -9.88 7.79 3.57
CA PRO A 543 -8.59 7.95 4.21
C PRO A 543 -8.65 7.35 5.61
N ALA A 544 -7.53 6.74 6.04
CA ALA A 544 -7.40 6.23 7.40
C ALA A 544 -7.75 7.31 8.44
N PRO A 545 -8.35 6.94 9.58
CA PRO A 545 -8.62 7.88 10.65
C PRO A 545 -7.33 8.52 11.15
N TRP A 546 -7.38 9.79 11.53
CA TRP A 546 -6.24 10.46 12.14
C TRP A 546 -6.47 10.68 13.64
N LEU A 547 -5.41 10.52 14.41
CA LEU A 547 -5.42 10.63 15.84
C LEU A 547 -5.49 12.11 16.27
N VAL A 548 -6.61 12.53 16.82
CA VAL A 548 -6.84 13.91 17.31
C VAL A 548 -6.34 14.08 18.73
N SER A 549 -6.56 13.09 19.61
CA SER A 549 -6.15 13.17 21.00
C SER A 549 -5.73 11.82 21.56
N GLU A 550 -4.68 11.85 22.36
CA GLU A 550 -4.21 10.74 23.18
C GLU A 550 -4.11 11.24 24.62
N THR A 551 -4.80 10.58 25.58
CA THR A 551 -4.77 10.93 26.99
C THR A 551 -4.34 9.72 27.79
N SER A 552 -3.32 9.88 28.63
CA SER A 552 -2.79 8.85 29.53
C SER A 552 -3.19 9.15 30.96
N TYR A 553 -3.56 8.11 31.69
CA TYR A 553 -3.95 8.15 33.08
C TYR A 553 -3.16 7.10 33.87
N ARG A 554 -2.82 7.42 35.08
CA ARG A 554 -2.29 6.49 36.09
C ARG A 554 -3.41 6.10 37.05
N LYS A 555 -3.48 4.85 37.41
CA LYS A 555 -4.42 4.37 38.41
C LYS A 555 -3.97 4.80 39.80
N ASN A 556 -4.88 5.37 40.57
CA ASN A 556 -4.68 5.78 41.99
C ASN A 556 -5.87 5.26 42.79
N GLY A 557 -5.70 4.14 43.52
CA GLY A 557 -6.79 3.44 44.18
C GLY A 557 -7.83 2.93 43.15
N SER A 558 -9.08 3.36 43.28
CA SER A 558 -10.18 3.05 42.35
C SER A 558 -10.32 4.09 41.22
N ALA A 559 -9.63 5.22 41.29
CA ALA A 559 -9.72 6.32 40.34
C ALA A 559 -8.56 6.29 39.31
N TYR A 560 -8.75 7.02 38.22
CA TYR A 560 -7.72 7.30 37.25
C TYR A 560 -7.37 8.79 37.22
N GLU A 561 -6.12 9.11 37.51
CA GLU A 561 -5.58 10.46 37.44
C GLU A 561 -4.92 10.72 36.09
N LYS A 562 -5.25 11.83 35.46
CA LYS A 562 -4.66 12.25 34.19
C LYS A 562 -3.19 12.57 34.38
N VAL A 563 -2.32 11.96 33.57
CA VAL A 563 -0.86 12.13 33.58
C VAL A 563 -0.40 12.98 32.39
N SER A 564 -0.91 12.69 31.21
CA SER A 564 -0.57 13.48 30.03
C SER A 564 -1.70 13.48 29.02
N GLN A 565 -1.72 14.52 28.20
CA GLN A 565 -2.62 14.64 27.06
C GLN A 565 -1.89 15.24 25.86
N SER A 566 -2.03 14.63 24.70
CA SER A 566 -1.57 15.17 23.43
C SER A 566 -2.77 15.40 22.53
N THR A 567 -2.97 16.63 22.08
CA THR A 567 -4.04 17.00 21.15
C THR A 567 -3.41 17.50 19.85
N ARG A 568 -3.95 17.08 18.70
CA ARG A 568 -3.44 17.43 17.38
C ARG A 568 -4.52 18.14 16.58
N THR A 569 -4.15 19.19 15.88
CA THR A 569 -4.94 19.79 14.80
C THR A 569 -4.27 19.51 13.46
N TYR A 570 -5.05 19.51 12.40
CA TYR A 570 -4.58 19.11 11.08
C TYR A 570 -4.94 20.16 10.05
N SER A 571 -4.10 20.27 9.03
CA SER A 571 -4.39 21.03 7.81
C SER A 571 -4.52 20.06 6.63
N ALA A 572 -5.49 20.31 5.77
CA ALA A 572 -5.68 19.57 4.54
C ALA A 572 -5.10 20.33 3.36
N TYR A 573 -4.64 19.60 2.35
CA TYR A 573 -4.36 20.13 1.03
C TYR A 573 -5.04 19.25 -0.02
N SER A 574 -5.46 19.83 -1.13
CA SER A 574 -6.21 19.14 -2.17
C SER A 574 -5.42 19.04 -3.47
N ALA A 575 -5.56 17.92 -4.14
CA ALA A 575 -5.29 17.74 -5.56
C ALA A 575 -6.48 17.00 -6.16
N SER A 576 -6.86 17.30 -7.39
CA SER A 576 -8.01 16.66 -8.04
C SER A 576 -7.66 16.28 -9.47
N TYR A 577 -8.07 15.10 -9.87
CA TYR A 577 -7.90 14.56 -11.22
C TYR A 577 -9.27 14.11 -11.73
N THR A 578 -9.64 14.55 -12.92
CA THR A 578 -10.97 14.31 -13.48
C THR A 578 -10.90 13.27 -14.58
N GLY A 579 -11.77 12.28 -14.52
CA GLY A 579 -12.00 11.29 -15.56
C GLY A 579 -13.47 11.19 -15.93
N THR A 580 -13.78 10.37 -16.92
CA THR A 580 -15.14 10.11 -17.41
C THR A 580 -15.39 8.62 -17.38
N VAL A 581 -16.49 8.21 -16.76
CA VAL A 581 -16.97 6.82 -16.76
C VAL A 581 -18.08 6.71 -17.79
N ALA A 582 -17.99 5.73 -18.66
CA ALA A 582 -19.07 5.35 -19.55
C ALA A 582 -19.59 3.98 -19.14
N LEU A 583 -20.88 3.90 -18.84
CA LEU A 583 -21.54 2.68 -18.44
C LEU A 583 -22.36 2.15 -19.62
N PRO A 584 -21.94 1.02 -20.24
CA PRO A 584 -22.69 0.43 -21.33
C PRO A 584 -24.02 -0.13 -20.83
N PHE A 585 -25.03 -0.09 -21.67
CA PHE A 585 -26.16 -0.99 -21.52
C PHE A 585 -25.64 -2.41 -21.80
N GLN A 586 -25.40 -3.21 -20.77
CA GLN A 586 -25.01 -4.60 -20.97
C GLN A 586 -26.16 -5.39 -21.51
N LEU A 587 -25.96 -6.01 -22.66
CA LEU A 587 -26.80 -7.04 -23.19
C LEU A 587 -26.60 -8.36 -22.42
N PRO A 588 -27.59 -9.25 -22.43
CA PRO A 588 -27.52 -10.49 -21.68
C PRO A 588 -26.30 -11.34 -22.05
N TYR A 589 -25.90 -12.18 -21.13
CA TYR A 589 -24.70 -13.02 -21.03
C TYR A 589 -24.35 -13.90 -22.27
N ASN A 590 -25.10 -13.92 -23.34
CA ASN A 590 -24.76 -14.72 -24.51
C ASN A 590 -23.54 -14.22 -25.31
N GLY A 591 -22.65 -13.46 -24.68
CA GLY A 591 -21.41 -13.00 -25.31
C GLY A 591 -21.61 -11.94 -26.40
N ILE A 592 -22.79 -11.38 -26.50
CA ILE A 592 -23.09 -10.33 -27.48
C ILE A 592 -22.64 -9.00 -26.89
N SER A 593 -21.58 -8.44 -27.47
CA SER A 593 -21.14 -7.07 -27.15
C SER A 593 -22.18 -6.06 -27.69
N ILE A 594 -22.13 -4.84 -27.16
CA ILE A 594 -22.96 -3.74 -27.76
C ILE A 594 -22.70 -3.58 -29.24
N CYS A 595 -21.46 -3.81 -29.69
CA CYS A 595 -21.08 -3.79 -31.11
C CYS A 595 -21.76 -4.92 -31.88
N GLN A 596 -21.76 -6.14 -31.38
CA GLN A 596 -22.43 -7.28 -31.99
C GLN A 596 -23.96 -7.09 -32.07
N PHE A 597 -24.54 -6.46 -31.06
CA PHE A 597 -25.96 -6.14 -31.07
C PHE A 597 -26.31 -5.10 -32.14
N LEU A 598 -25.45 -4.11 -32.34
CA LEU A 598 -25.60 -3.11 -33.39
C LEU A 598 -25.34 -3.72 -34.77
N GLU A 599 -24.42 -4.69 -34.91
CA GLU A 599 -24.08 -5.38 -36.15
C GLU A 599 -25.11 -6.41 -36.62
N THR A 600 -25.83 -7.08 -35.74
CA THR A 600 -26.84 -8.07 -36.10
C THR A 600 -28.09 -7.47 -36.70
N ARG A 601 -28.17 -6.12 -36.84
CA ARG A 601 -29.27 -5.41 -37.42
C ARG A 601 -28.89 -4.79 -38.76
N THR A 602 -28.89 -5.59 -39.77
CA THR A 602 -28.73 -5.14 -41.18
C THR A 602 -29.97 -4.40 -41.76
N GLU A 603 -31.06 -4.36 -41.00
CA GLU A 603 -32.35 -3.85 -41.51
C GLU A 603 -32.80 -2.52 -40.89
N CYS A 604 -32.09 -1.92 -39.98
CA CYS A 604 -32.41 -0.62 -39.40
C CYS A 604 -31.47 0.48 -39.86
N PRO A 605 -31.95 1.60 -40.40
CA PRO A 605 -31.12 2.74 -40.76
C PRO A 605 -30.47 3.29 -39.49
N SER A 606 -29.17 3.37 -39.50
CA SER A 606 -28.30 3.71 -38.36
C SER A 606 -28.55 5.10 -37.72
N VAL A 607 -29.31 5.94 -38.35
CA VAL A 607 -29.54 7.35 -37.97
C VAL A 607 -30.63 7.51 -36.91
N HIS A 608 -31.66 6.66 -36.90
CA HIS A 608 -32.79 6.84 -35.98
C HIS A 608 -32.61 6.23 -34.59
N TYR A 609 -31.64 5.44 -34.40
CA TYR A 609 -31.41 4.73 -33.10
C TYR A 609 -31.01 5.67 -31.97
N TYR A 610 -30.24 6.69 -32.27
CA TYR A 610 -29.72 7.64 -31.30
C TYR A 610 -30.62 8.85 -31.07
N ASP A 611 -31.46 9.20 -32.03
CA ASP A 611 -32.33 10.37 -31.94
C ASP A 611 -33.56 10.15 -31.07
N ILE A 612 -34.04 8.89 -30.94
CA ILE A 612 -35.29 8.58 -30.25
C ILE A 612 -35.10 8.27 -28.77
N PHE A 613 -33.95 7.67 -28.36
CA PHE A 613 -33.73 7.11 -27.02
C PHE A 613 -32.62 7.75 -26.24
N GLY A 614 -31.98 8.77 -26.76
CA GLY A 614 -30.75 9.28 -26.18
C GLY A 614 -29.58 8.32 -26.36
N SER A 615 -28.45 8.57 -25.69
CA SER A 615 -27.27 7.74 -25.80
C SER A 615 -27.51 6.34 -25.23
N PRO A 616 -27.14 5.25 -25.92
CA PRO A 616 -27.21 3.87 -25.42
C PRO A 616 -26.21 3.66 -24.28
N VAL A 617 -25.44 4.68 -23.93
CA VAL A 617 -24.42 4.69 -22.92
C VAL A 617 -24.59 5.91 -22.03
N GLN A 618 -24.63 5.70 -20.72
CA GLN A 618 -24.60 6.80 -19.77
C GLN A 618 -23.16 7.16 -19.49
N THR A 619 -22.84 8.44 -19.51
CA THR A 619 -21.50 8.95 -19.19
C THR A 619 -21.55 9.85 -17.97
N PHE A 620 -20.60 9.61 -17.06
CA PHE A 620 -20.46 10.38 -15.84
C PHE A 620 -19.05 10.97 -15.78
N ARG A 621 -18.95 12.24 -15.36
CA ARG A 621 -17.67 12.81 -14.99
C ARG A 621 -17.41 12.51 -13.51
N TYR A 622 -16.23 12.07 -13.17
CA TYR A 622 -15.82 11.85 -11.79
C TYR A 622 -14.51 12.57 -11.49
N THR A 623 -14.27 12.85 -10.23
CA THR A 623 -13.05 13.51 -9.77
C THR A 623 -12.35 12.64 -8.74
N LEU A 624 -11.10 12.26 -9.01
CA LEU A 624 -10.21 11.63 -8.04
C LEU A 624 -9.59 12.70 -7.14
N ALA A 625 -9.77 12.59 -5.84
CA ALA A 625 -9.07 13.44 -4.89
C ALA A 625 -7.72 12.83 -4.51
N GLY A 626 -6.64 13.57 -4.75
CA GLY A 626 -5.26 13.19 -4.45
C GLY A 626 -4.65 13.95 -3.28
N GLY A 627 -5.45 14.66 -2.49
CA GLY A 627 -4.99 15.46 -1.35
C GLY A 627 -4.58 14.64 -0.14
N GLY A 628 -4.02 15.30 0.85
CA GLY A 628 -3.59 14.69 2.11
C GLY A 628 -3.91 15.56 3.33
N ILE A 629 -3.81 14.94 4.49
CA ILE A 629 -3.99 15.58 5.80
C ILE A 629 -2.67 15.48 6.55
N ARG A 630 -2.25 16.58 7.17
CA ARG A 630 -0.99 16.66 7.91
C ARG A 630 -1.17 17.45 9.21
N PRO A 631 -0.43 17.12 10.29
CA PRO A 631 -0.53 17.86 11.55
C PRO A 631 -0.14 19.34 11.36
N SER A 632 -0.96 20.26 11.81
CA SER A 632 -0.66 21.70 11.83
C SER A 632 -0.25 22.16 13.23
N SER A 633 -0.80 21.53 14.29
CA SER A 633 -0.40 21.80 15.65
C SER A 633 -0.51 20.57 16.53
N ILE A 634 0.40 20.46 17.49
CA ILE A 634 0.41 19.41 18.53
C ILE A 634 0.55 20.10 19.88
N ARG A 635 -0.48 19.98 20.70
CA ARG A 635 -0.47 20.50 22.06
C ARG A 635 -0.32 19.35 23.04
N ARG A 636 0.74 19.35 23.82
CA ARG A 636 1.01 18.39 24.89
C ARG A 636 0.82 19.05 26.24
N VAL A 637 0.18 18.35 27.16
CA VAL A 637 -0.01 18.74 28.55
C VAL A 637 0.46 17.58 29.42
N ASP A 638 1.44 17.82 30.28
CA ASP A 638 1.88 16.90 31.33
C ASP A 638 1.34 17.42 32.68
N TYR A 639 0.59 16.59 33.40
CA TYR A 639 -0.13 16.93 34.63
C TYR A 639 0.67 16.49 35.86
N HIS A 640 0.80 17.38 36.83
CA HIS A 640 1.49 17.16 38.10
C HIS A 640 0.58 17.60 39.26
N GLY A 641 -0.36 16.75 39.68
CA GLY A 641 -1.40 17.10 40.62
C GLY A 641 -2.31 18.19 40.06
N THR A 642 -2.36 19.35 40.70
CA THR A 642 -3.13 20.54 40.27
C THR A 642 -2.41 21.36 39.19
N ASP A 643 -1.10 21.16 39.02
CA ASP A 643 -0.28 21.93 38.08
C ASP A 643 -0.14 21.18 36.72
N SER A 644 0.24 21.91 35.70
CA SER A 644 0.49 21.31 34.39
C SER A 644 1.58 22.06 33.62
N ILE A 645 2.34 21.28 32.86
CA ILE A 645 3.29 21.81 31.88
C ILE A 645 2.67 21.68 30.52
N VAL A 646 2.60 22.79 29.79
CA VAL A 646 2.01 22.86 28.45
C VAL A 646 3.09 23.15 27.42
N GLU A 647 3.13 22.34 26.38
CA GLU A 647 3.95 22.59 25.19
C GLU A 647 3.04 22.55 23.95
N THR A 648 3.14 23.59 23.12
CA THR A 648 2.43 23.64 21.85
C THR A 648 3.43 23.72 20.70
N THR A 649 3.46 22.70 19.85
CA THR A 649 4.23 22.66 18.62
C THR A 649 3.35 23.05 17.45
N THR A 650 3.73 24.08 16.70
CA THR A 650 3.08 24.48 15.45
C THR A 650 3.99 24.16 14.27
N LEU A 651 3.43 23.60 13.21
CA LEU A 651 4.14 23.17 12.01
C LEU A 651 3.65 23.99 10.81
N ALA A 652 4.58 24.55 10.05
CA ALA A 652 4.33 25.11 8.73
C ALA A 652 5.00 24.25 7.66
N TYR A 653 4.41 24.24 6.48
CA TYR A 653 4.82 23.35 5.40
C TYR A 653 5.09 24.14 4.10
N ASP A 654 5.88 23.52 3.24
CA ASP A 654 6.16 24.03 1.89
C ASP A 654 4.88 24.02 1.04
N GLU A 655 4.65 25.11 0.30
CA GLU A 655 3.48 25.23 -0.58
C GLU A 655 3.60 24.37 -1.85
N THR A 656 4.82 24.03 -2.27
CA THR A 656 5.09 23.22 -3.47
C THR A 656 5.26 21.75 -3.11
N ARG A 657 6.14 21.48 -2.12
CA ARG A 657 6.43 20.11 -1.62
C ARG A 657 5.71 19.88 -0.31
N LYS A 658 4.43 19.60 -0.40
CA LYS A 658 3.47 19.56 0.71
C LYS A 658 3.90 18.71 1.92
N TYR A 659 4.83 17.78 1.76
CA TYR A 659 5.39 16.94 2.82
C TYR A 659 6.57 17.57 3.58
N ASN A 660 7.19 18.65 3.08
CA ASN A 660 8.31 19.31 3.74
C ASN A 660 7.85 20.30 4.81
N VAL A 661 8.34 20.12 6.04
CA VAL A 661 8.15 21.10 7.12
C VAL A 661 9.11 22.27 6.93
N THR A 662 8.61 23.47 6.80
CA THR A 662 9.43 24.70 6.66
C THR A 662 9.69 25.38 7.98
N SER A 663 8.81 25.19 8.97
CA SER A 663 8.97 25.74 10.31
C SER A 663 8.33 24.85 11.36
N LYS A 664 9.03 24.68 12.47
CA LYS A 664 8.54 24.07 13.70
C LYS A 664 8.71 25.05 14.85
N THR A 665 7.61 25.53 15.40
CA THR A 665 7.59 26.47 16.53
C THR A 665 7.08 25.76 17.76
N VAL A 666 7.85 25.79 18.85
CA VAL A 666 7.51 25.20 20.15
C VAL A 666 7.30 26.32 21.15
N GLN A 667 6.07 26.46 21.64
CA GLN A 667 5.71 27.37 22.73
C GLN A 667 5.61 26.59 24.04
N LYS A 668 6.36 26.98 25.05
CA LYS A 668 6.40 26.36 26.37
C LYS A 668 5.51 27.08 27.38
N SER A 669 5.23 26.42 28.52
CA SER A 669 4.40 26.96 29.60
C SER A 669 4.88 28.31 30.16
N ASP A 670 6.18 28.58 30.12
CA ASP A 670 6.78 29.84 30.59
C ASP A 670 6.66 30.97 29.57
N GLY A 671 5.94 30.74 28.47
CA GLY A 671 5.80 31.69 27.37
C GLY A 671 7.00 31.73 26.42
N THR A 672 8.03 30.91 26.68
CA THR A 672 9.18 30.82 25.78
C THR A 672 8.78 30.21 24.46
N GLU A 673 9.15 30.87 23.38
CA GLU A 673 8.97 30.36 22.01
C GLU A 673 10.32 30.01 21.40
N GLU A 674 10.44 28.77 20.91
CA GLU A 674 11.58 28.31 20.13
C GLU A 674 11.14 27.89 18.73
N THR A 675 11.79 28.44 17.72
CA THR A 675 11.45 28.15 16.31
C THR A 675 12.64 27.53 15.58
N GLU A 676 12.43 26.41 14.92
CA GLU A 676 13.34 25.85 13.93
C GLU A 676 12.79 26.15 12.54
N ARG A 677 13.63 26.72 11.65
CA ARG A 677 13.30 26.98 10.24
C ARG A 677 14.17 26.11 9.34
N TYR A 678 13.57 25.55 8.31
CA TYR A 678 14.21 24.65 7.36
C TYR A 678 14.09 25.18 5.95
N TYR A 679 15.21 25.22 5.23
CA TYR A 679 15.30 25.65 3.84
C TYR A 679 15.79 24.48 2.99
N TYR A 680 15.05 24.17 1.96
CA TYR A 680 15.31 23.07 1.03
C TYR A 680 15.83 23.60 -0.31
N SER A 681 16.12 22.74 -1.27
CA SER A 681 16.68 23.11 -2.57
C SER A 681 15.78 24.03 -3.41
N ASN A 682 14.47 24.05 -3.16
CA ASN A 682 13.49 24.94 -3.80
C ASN A 682 13.35 26.29 -3.09
N HIS A 683 14.03 26.51 -1.97
CA HIS A 683 13.99 27.76 -1.21
C HIS A 683 15.28 28.59 -1.41
N THR A 684 15.17 29.88 -1.22
CA THR A 684 16.34 30.76 -1.09
C THR A 684 16.81 30.73 0.37
N ALA A 685 17.92 30.03 0.61
CA ALA A 685 18.54 29.97 1.94
C ALA A 685 19.15 31.37 2.30
N PRO A 686 18.88 31.90 3.51
CA PRO A 686 19.35 33.22 3.91
C PRO A 686 20.86 33.44 3.77
N ASP A 687 21.65 32.42 4.10
CA ASP A 687 23.11 32.51 4.08
C ASP A 687 23.75 31.88 2.83
N LYS A 688 22.96 31.67 1.75
CA LYS A 688 23.42 31.04 0.50
C LYS A 688 24.67 31.69 -0.09
N SER A 689 24.89 33.02 0.10
CA SER A 689 26.08 33.71 -0.37
C SER A 689 27.40 33.25 0.27
N THR A 690 27.34 32.56 1.42
CA THR A 690 28.53 31.91 2.05
C THR A 690 29.05 30.71 1.24
N LEU A 691 28.19 30.07 0.47
CA LEU A 691 28.55 28.93 -0.36
C LEU A 691 29.36 29.36 -1.58
N THR A 692 30.32 28.52 -1.99
CA THR A 692 31.04 28.71 -3.26
C THR A 692 30.07 28.61 -4.45
N SER A 693 30.44 29.18 -5.60
CA SER A 693 29.62 29.08 -6.81
C SER A 693 29.28 27.63 -7.20
N ALA A 694 30.24 26.70 -7.03
CA ALA A 694 30.04 25.29 -7.28
C ALA A 694 29.01 24.65 -6.32
N GLN A 695 29.05 25.01 -5.01
CA GLN A 695 28.09 24.54 -4.02
C GLN A 695 26.70 25.14 -4.25
N GLN A 696 26.62 26.41 -4.70
CA GLN A 696 25.33 27.03 -5.06
C GLN A 696 24.68 26.33 -6.26
N THR A 697 25.47 25.98 -7.27
CA THR A 697 25.00 25.19 -8.41
C THR A 697 24.56 23.78 -7.98
N ALA A 698 25.30 23.14 -7.07
CA ALA A 698 24.98 21.82 -6.55
C ALA A 698 23.65 21.74 -5.80
N ILE A 699 23.15 22.84 -5.20
CA ILE A 699 21.80 22.87 -4.61
C ILE A 699 20.73 22.55 -5.67
N GLY A 700 20.90 23.05 -6.90
CA GLY A 700 20.01 22.70 -8.03
C GLY A 700 20.04 21.20 -8.36
N THR A 701 21.20 20.55 -8.26
CA THR A 701 21.33 19.10 -8.51
C THR A 701 20.64 18.25 -7.46
N LEU A 702 20.41 18.74 -6.24
CA LEU A 702 19.63 18.03 -5.23
C LEU A 702 18.23 17.69 -5.76
N THR A 703 17.58 18.65 -6.41
CA THR A 703 16.25 18.42 -7.01
C THR A 703 16.33 17.40 -8.16
N ALA A 704 17.31 17.53 -9.05
CA ALA A 704 17.50 16.59 -10.16
C ALA A 704 17.76 15.16 -9.68
N ASN A 705 18.48 15.02 -8.56
CA ASN A 705 18.80 13.75 -7.92
C ASN A 705 17.72 13.26 -6.92
N ASN A 706 16.53 13.83 -6.95
CA ASN A 706 15.40 13.55 -6.05
C ASN A 706 15.72 13.70 -4.55
N ARG A 707 16.66 14.57 -4.17
CA ARG A 707 17.02 14.86 -2.77
C ARG A 707 16.10 15.95 -2.21
N LEU A 708 14.79 15.74 -2.28
CA LEU A 708 13.77 16.77 -2.10
C LEU A 708 13.60 17.21 -0.64
N THR A 709 13.91 16.33 0.31
CA THR A 709 13.80 16.59 1.76
C THR A 709 15.14 16.97 2.38
N THR A 710 16.20 17.09 1.56
CA THR A 710 17.53 17.45 2.05
C THR A 710 17.55 18.92 2.48
N VAL A 711 17.84 19.16 3.77
CA VAL A 711 17.93 20.49 4.35
C VAL A 711 19.21 21.19 3.90
N VAL A 712 19.06 22.30 3.22
CA VAL A 712 20.17 23.18 2.80
C VAL A 712 20.59 24.08 3.94
N GLN A 713 19.62 24.69 4.63
CA GLN A 713 19.89 25.52 5.80
C GLN A 713 18.84 25.26 6.89
N GLN A 714 19.32 25.23 8.14
CA GLN A 714 18.49 25.22 9.34
C GLN A 714 18.86 26.42 10.22
N GLU A 715 17.85 27.07 10.80
CA GLU A 715 18.03 28.11 11.81
C GLU A 715 17.23 27.75 13.05
N ARG A 716 17.77 28.04 14.24
CA ARG A 716 17.04 27.97 15.51
C ARG A 716 17.00 29.35 16.15
N LEU A 717 15.79 29.73 16.58
CA LEU A 717 15.49 31.02 17.20
C LEU A 717 14.85 30.79 18.58
N LYS A 718 15.01 31.74 19.47
CA LYS A 718 14.24 31.91 20.71
C LYS A 718 13.53 33.25 20.64
N GLY A 719 12.22 33.23 20.44
CA GLY A 719 11.48 34.42 20.00
C GLY A 719 12.05 34.94 18.68
N SER A 720 12.44 36.23 18.65
CA SER A 720 13.11 36.85 17.47
C SER A 720 14.63 36.63 17.45
N THR A 721 15.22 36.15 18.54
CA THR A 721 16.68 36.03 18.70
C THR A 721 17.18 34.76 18.03
N LYS A 722 18.06 34.85 17.06
CA LYS A 722 18.74 33.72 16.46
C LYS A 722 19.71 33.09 17.47
N LEU A 723 19.59 31.79 17.69
CA LEU A 723 20.48 31.03 18.57
C LEU A 723 21.64 30.45 17.80
N TYR A 724 21.34 29.79 16.67
CA TYR A 724 22.34 29.32 15.74
C TYR A 724 21.78 29.10 14.33
N GLY A 725 22.66 28.98 13.36
CA GLY A 725 22.36 28.56 12.00
C GLY A 725 23.34 27.50 11.51
N VAL A 726 22.85 26.55 10.74
CA VAL A 726 23.65 25.52 10.04
C VAL A 726 23.35 25.64 8.56
N LEU A 727 24.39 25.73 7.74
CA LEU A 727 24.28 25.78 6.27
C LEU A 727 25.11 24.64 5.68
N ASN A 728 24.51 23.87 4.80
CA ASN A 728 25.13 22.70 4.17
C ASN A 728 25.48 23.01 2.70
N GLY A 729 26.74 22.84 2.34
CA GLY A 729 27.24 22.91 0.97
C GLY A 729 27.46 21.50 0.41
N PHE A 730 26.97 21.25 -0.79
CA PHE A 730 27.00 19.96 -1.46
C PHE A 730 27.90 19.99 -2.69
N ASP A 731 28.29 18.83 -3.22
CA ASP A 731 28.85 18.68 -4.54
C ASP A 731 27.81 18.30 -5.59
N SER A 732 28.20 18.19 -6.85
CA SER A 732 27.31 17.82 -7.96
C SER A 732 26.71 16.42 -7.82
N GLY A 733 27.32 15.54 -7.04
CA GLY A 733 26.81 14.20 -6.70
C GLY A 733 25.85 14.21 -5.51
N SER A 734 25.47 15.38 -4.99
CA SER A 734 24.64 15.55 -3.78
C SER A 734 25.28 15.00 -2.49
N LEU A 735 26.63 14.95 -2.43
CA LEU A 735 27.36 14.67 -1.20
C LEU A 735 27.59 15.93 -0.41
N LEU A 736 27.49 15.83 0.92
CA LEU A 736 27.81 16.94 1.82
C LEU A 736 29.31 17.23 1.77
N LYS A 737 29.70 18.37 1.24
CA LYS A 737 31.11 18.81 1.13
C LYS A 737 31.55 19.68 2.27
N GLN A 738 30.62 20.51 2.76
CA GLN A 738 30.95 21.47 3.81
C GLN A 738 29.72 21.79 4.64
N GLN A 739 29.90 21.90 5.95
CA GLN A 739 28.90 22.39 6.87
C GLN A 739 29.44 23.66 7.53
N TYR A 740 28.69 24.72 7.41
CA TYR A 740 28.94 26.00 8.05
C TYR A 740 28.05 26.12 9.27
N TYR A 741 28.56 26.82 10.25
CA TYR A 741 27.85 27.08 11.51
C TYR A 741 28.01 28.53 11.91
N ARG A 742 26.96 29.13 12.46
CA ARG A 742 27.06 30.39 13.18
C ARG A 742 26.37 30.30 14.52
N LYS A 743 26.88 31.03 15.51
CA LYS A 743 26.23 31.26 16.80
C LYS A 743 25.55 32.62 16.74
N GLY A 744 24.30 32.68 17.15
CA GLY A 744 23.52 33.94 17.13
C GLY A 744 23.38 34.50 15.71
N SER A 745 23.55 35.81 15.62
CA SER A 745 23.52 36.58 14.35
C SER A 745 24.91 36.79 13.73
N GLY A 746 25.94 36.07 14.22
CA GLY A 746 27.30 36.14 13.69
C GLY A 746 27.43 35.70 12.23
N THR A 747 28.64 35.74 11.70
CA THR A 747 28.95 35.23 10.35
C THR A 747 29.03 33.72 10.35
N MET A 748 28.66 33.09 9.22
CA MET A 748 28.84 31.66 9.00
C MET A 748 30.32 31.31 8.89
N GLY A 749 30.80 30.43 9.76
CA GLY A 749 32.16 29.88 9.72
C GLY A 749 32.14 28.42 9.28
N SER A 750 33.18 27.95 8.61
CA SER A 750 33.31 26.54 8.27
C SER A 750 33.46 25.70 9.56
N ARG A 751 32.59 24.71 9.75
CA ARG A 751 32.61 23.80 10.91
C ARG A 751 33.12 22.44 10.58
N MET A 752 32.67 21.87 9.46
CA MET A 752 33.07 20.56 8.97
C MET A 752 33.32 20.64 7.47
N GLU A 753 34.41 20.04 7.00
CA GLU A 753 34.72 19.88 5.59
C GLU A 753 34.94 18.41 5.30
N TYR A 754 34.23 17.83 4.33
CA TYR A 754 34.36 16.45 3.87
C TYR A 754 35.09 16.47 2.53
N ARG A 755 36.39 16.13 2.54
CA ARG A 755 37.28 16.31 1.40
C ARG A 755 37.24 15.15 0.43
N VAL A 756 37.20 13.91 0.98
CA VAL A 756 37.29 12.67 0.22
C VAL A 756 36.15 11.73 0.63
N TYR A 757 35.57 11.09 -0.34
CA TYR A 757 34.58 10.02 -0.18
C TYR A 757 35.02 8.77 -0.95
N ASP A 758 34.60 7.57 -0.49
CA ASP A 758 34.80 6.34 -1.25
C ASP A 758 33.68 6.14 -2.31
N ALA A 759 33.82 5.05 -3.08
CA ALA A 759 32.83 4.68 -4.08
C ALA A 759 31.45 4.35 -3.50
N TYR A 760 31.38 4.02 -2.21
CA TYR A 760 30.15 3.74 -1.48
C TYR A 760 29.51 5.00 -0.85
N ARG A 761 30.11 6.18 -1.12
CA ARG A 761 29.70 7.49 -0.58
C ARG A 761 29.97 7.66 0.93
N ASN A 762 30.84 6.86 1.51
CA ASN A 762 31.29 7.05 2.88
C ASN A 762 32.34 8.16 2.96
N PRO A 763 32.32 9.04 3.97
CA PRO A 763 33.38 10.00 4.17
C PRO A 763 34.68 9.30 4.54
N ILE A 764 35.75 9.66 3.85
CA ILE A 764 37.12 9.15 4.08
C ILE A 764 37.94 10.18 4.83
N HIS A 765 37.82 11.46 4.48
CA HIS A 765 38.57 12.53 5.11
C HIS A 765 37.66 13.67 5.51
N ALA A 766 37.60 13.95 6.78
CA ALA A 766 36.87 15.05 7.36
C ALA A 766 37.82 15.99 8.11
N VAL A 767 37.58 17.30 8.03
CA VAL A 767 38.33 18.34 8.74
C VAL A 767 37.34 19.18 9.51
N LYS A 768 37.53 19.27 10.83
CA LYS A 768 36.73 20.10 11.71
C LYS A 768 37.50 21.39 12.03
N ASP A 769 36.80 22.52 12.03
CA ASP A 769 37.33 23.86 12.31
C ASP A 769 38.65 24.19 11.56
N GLY A 770 38.84 23.60 10.38
CA GLY A 770 39.97 23.82 9.48
C GLY A 770 41.26 23.11 9.88
N THR A 771 41.37 22.52 11.06
CA THR A 771 42.63 21.98 11.61
C THR A 771 42.54 20.57 12.17
N GLU A 772 41.39 20.15 12.66
CA GLU A 772 41.23 18.83 13.26
C GLU A 772 40.90 17.77 12.16
N HIS A 773 41.93 17.08 11.69
CA HIS A 773 41.82 16.06 10.68
C HIS A 773 41.33 14.73 11.25
N THR A 774 40.41 14.07 10.59
CA THR A 774 39.99 12.69 10.81
C THR A 774 39.95 11.94 9.48
N VAL A 775 40.65 10.80 9.45
CA VAL A 775 40.58 9.89 8.29
C VAL A 775 39.91 8.60 8.72
N TYR A 776 38.94 8.18 7.91
CA TYR A 776 38.21 6.95 8.09
C TYR A 776 38.63 5.91 7.08
N ILE A 777 38.71 4.66 7.51
CA ILE A 777 38.92 3.51 6.62
C ILE A 777 37.69 2.63 6.77
N TRP A 778 37.03 2.41 5.64
CA TRP A 778 35.90 1.51 5.55
C TRP A 778 36.31 0.16 4.97
N GLY A 779 35.52 -0.85 5.17
CA GLY A 779 35.71 -2.19 4.63
C GLY A 779 34.38 -2.92 4.52
N TYR A 780 34.44 -4.22 4.25
CA TYR A 780 33.25 -5.07 4.08
C TYR A 780 32.33 -4.49 3.01
N LYS A 781 32.89 -4.15 1.84
CA LYS A 781 32.19 -3.48 0.73
C LYS A 781 31.55 -2.14 1.14
N GLY A 782 32.27 -1.36 1.94
CA GLY A 782 31.84 -0.05 2.40
C GLY A 782 30.79 -0.05 3.52
N GLU A 783 30.40 -1.21 4.05
CA GLU A 783 29.33 -1.29 5.06
C GLU A 783 29.78 -1.05 6.50
N ARG A 784 31.08 -1.26 6.81
CA ARG A 784 31.57 -1.16 8.19
C ARG A 784 32.81 -0.28 8.28
N LEU A 785 32.82 0.59 9.30
CA LEU A 785 34.00 1.35 9.66
C LEU A 785 35.04 0.40 10.24
N VAL A 786 36.27 0.43 9.68
CA VAL A 786 37.39 -0.42 10.08
C VAL A 786 38.42 0.34 10.88
N ALA A 787 38.66 1.62 10.53
CA ALA A 787 39.54 2.47 11.35
C ALA A 787 39.09 3.93 11.38
N GLU A 788 39.35 4.60 12.49
CA GLU A 788 39.26 6.03 12.69
C GLU A 788 40.63 6.56 13.12
N ILE A 789 41.21 7.46 12.33
CA ILE A 789 42.52 8.07 12.55
C ILE A 789 42.32 9.58 12.77
N LYS A 790 42.64 10.07 13.97
CA LYS A 790 42.55 11.49 14.34
C LYS A 790 43.92 12.10 14.51
N GLY A 791 44.07 13.32 14.02
CA GLY A 791 45.33 14.09 14.14
C GLY A 791 46.34 13.86 13.00
N ALA A 792 45.97 13.09 11.97
CA ALA A 792 46.74 12.96 10.73
C ALA A 792 45.88 13.32 9.53
N ASP A 793 46.46 14.03 8.56
CA ASP A 793 45.79 14.34 7.28
C ASP A 793 45.76 13.14 6.35
N TYR A 794 44.96 13.28 5.27
CA TYR A 794 44.79 12.22 4.28
C TYR A 794 46.07 11.74 3.63
N ASN A 795 46.98 12.66 3.25
CA ASN A 795 48.22 12.31 2.56
C ASN A 795 49.18 11.57 3.47
N THR A 796 49.27 11.99 4.74
CA THR A 796 50.05 11.33 5.78
C THR A 796 49.58 9.89 5.98
N VAL A 797 48.22 9.67 6.08
CA VAL A 797 47.66 8.33 6.24
C VAL A 797 47.88 7.49 4.95
N LYS A 798 47.64 8.07 3.76
CA LYS A 798 47.90 7.42 2.49
C LYS A 798 49.31 6.93 2.32
N ASN A 799 50.28 7.78 2.65
CA ASN A 799 51.71 7.42 2.57
C ASN A 799 52.07 6.31 3.58
N ALA A 800 51.55 6.37 4.79
CA ALA A 800 51.76 5.34 5.81
C ALA A 800 51.13 3.99 5.45
N LEU A 801 49.97 4.00 4.76
CA LEU A 801 49.31 2.80 4.19
C LEU A 801 50.03 2.24 2.96
N GLY A 802 50.62 3.09 2.14
CA GLY A 802 51.13 2.73 0.81
C GLY A 802 50.05 2.55 -0.26
N CYS A 803 48.80 2.92 0.09
CA CYS A 803 47.64 2.93 -0.84
C CYS A 803 46.64 3.99 -0.38
N THR A 804 45.62 4.27 -1.21
CA THR A 804 44.57 5.22 -0.84
C THR A 804 43.60 4.58 0.17
N PRO A 805 43.20 5.27 1.26
CA PRO A 805 42.24 4.74 2.25
C PRO A 805 40.94 4.23 1.62
N GLU A 806 40.39 4.95 0.63
CA GLU A 806 39.14 4.58 -0.06
C GLU A 806 39.24 3.28 -0.87
N SER A 807 40.47 2.89 -1.32
CA SER A 807 40.65 1.62 -2.03
C SER A 807 40.40 0.40 -1.16
N LEU A 808 40.49 0.54 0.17
CA LEU A 808 40.25 -0.53 1.14
C LEU A 808 38.76 -0.80 1.36
N SER A 809 37.89 0.13 1.01
CA SER A 809 36.44 0.02 1.26
C SER A 809 35.80 -1.17 0.53
N SER A 810 36.33 -1.57 -0.64
CA SER A 810 35.78 -2.69 -1.42
C SER A 810 36.10 -4.08 -0.85
N ALA A 811 37.04 -4.16 0.11
CA ALA A 811 37.47 -5.42 0.69
C ALA A 811 36.32 -6.12 1.42
N THR A 812 36.11 -7.39 1.14
CA THR A 812 35.16 -8.26 1.89
C THR A 812 35.72 -8.64 3.26
N SER A 813 37.04 -8.72 3.36
CA SER A 813 37.78 -8.95 4.60
C SER A 813 38.96 -7.96 4.65
N PRO A 814 38.90 -6.90 5.48
CA PRO A 814 39.95 -5.90 5.56
C PRO A 814 41.29 -6.47 6.04
N ASN A 815 42.40 -5.97 5.44
CA ASN A 815 43.74 -6.33 5.90
C ASN A 815 44.07 -5.60 7.21
N MET A 816 43.77 -6.22 8.32
CA MET A 816 43.96 -5.60 9.64
C MET A 816 45.43 -5.44 9.99
N THR A 817 46.36 -6.28 9.49
CA THR A 817 47.81 -6.13 9.73
C THR A 817 48.32 -4.81 9.14
N LEU A 818 47.91 -4.47 7.92
CA LEU A 818 48.22 -3.21 7.28
C LEU A 818 47.65 -2.01 8.07
N ILE A 819 46.37 -2.11 8.46
CA ILE A 819 45.64 -1.03 9.12
C ILE A 819 46.11 -0.80 10.54
N ASP A 820 46.33 -1.85 11.34
CA ASP A 820 46.87 -1.75 12.70
C ASP A 820 48.30 -1.25 12.72
N GLY A 821 49.11 -1.52 11.65
CA GLY A 821 50.44 -1.02 11.46
C GLY A 821 50.52 0.51 11.38
N LEU A 822 49.43 1.22 11.15
CA LEU A 822 49.36 2.68 11.18
C LEU A 822 49.76 3.26 12.57
N ARG A 823 49.51 2.54 13.64
CA ARG A 823 49.84 3.00 15.01
C ARG A 823 51.29 3.28 15.21
N SER A 824 52.17 2.47 14.63
CA SER A 824 53.62 2.65 14.71
C SER A 824 54.17 3.66 13.70
N LYS A 825 53.45 3.90 12.59
CA LYS A 825 53.85 4.77 11.52
C LYS A 825 53.37 6.21 11.67
N LEU A 826 52.32 6.45 12.46
CA LEU A 826 51.70 7.75 12.63
C LEU A 826 51.92 8.29 14.06
N SER A 827 53.11 8.80 14.32
CA SER A 827 53.43 9.43 15.60
C SER A 827 52.57 10.69 15.80
N GLY A 828 51.88 10.81 16.90
CA GLY A 828 51.03 11.95 17.23
C GLY A 828 49.57 11.82 16.76
N ALA A 829 49.22 10.77 16.00
CA ALA A 829 47.86 10.48 15.67
C ALA A 829 47.23 9.39 16.57
N THR A 830 45.93 9.48 16.83
CA THR A 830 45.21 8.42 17.52
C THR A 830 44.57 7.50 16.50
N VAL A 831 44.84 6.21 16.60
CA VAL A 831 44.30 5.18 15.68
C VAL A 831 43.39 4.24 16.46
N THR A 832 42.11 4.22 16.15
CA THR A 832 41.13 3.24 16.66
C THR A 832 40.73 2.30 15.53
N THR A 833 40.79 0.99 15.76
CA THR A 833 40.47 -0.01 14.74
C THR A 833 39.38 -0.96 15.21
N TYR A 834 38.64 -1.50 14.22
CA TYR A 834 37.49 -2.37 14.44
C TYR A 834 37.58 -3.58 13.50
N THR A 835 37.18 -4.76 14.01
CA THR A 835 36.89 -5.92 13.19
C THR A 835 35.44 -6.30 13.36
N HIS A 836 34.85 -6.81 12.31
CA HIS A 836 33.41 -7.14 12.27
C HIS A 836 33.17 -8.53 11.68
N ASP A 837 32.14 -9.19 12.19
CA ASP A 837 31.38 -10.14 11.38
C ASP A 837 30.21 -9.38 10.76
N PRO A 838 30.10 -9.26 9.42
CA PRO A 838 29.05 -8.47 8.77
C PRO A 838 27.61 -8.87 9.13
N LEU A 839 27.38 -10.14 9.52
CA LEU A 839 26.07 -10.68 9.84
C LEU A 839 25.78 -10.72 11.35
N VAL A 840 26.78 -10.48 12.18
CA VAL A 840 26.66 -10.60 13.64
C VAL A 840 26.88 -9.26 14.34
N GLY A 841 28.04 -8.62 14.08
CA GLY A 841 28.38 -7.34 14.71
C GLY A 841 29.88 -7.12 14.86
N PRO A 842 30.30 -6.14 15.70
CA PRO A 842 31.72 -5.90 15.98
C PRO A 842 32.33 -7.07 16.75
N LEU A 843 33.49 -7.55 16.32
CA LEU A 843 34.26 -8.59 17.00
C LEU A 843 35.30 -8.00 17.95
N THR A 844 36.01 -6.98 17.49
CA THR A 844 36.98 -6.28 18.32
C THR A 844 36.96 -4.77 18.10
N LYS A 845 37.28 -4.03 19.14
CA LYS A 845 37.64 -2.62 19.10
C LYS A 845 39.00 -2.47 19.76
N ARG A 846 40.00 -1.98 19.01
CA ARG A 846 41.32 -1.63 19.55
C ARG A 846 41.42 -0.11 19.64
N ASP A 847 41.61 0.42 20.83
CA ASP A 847 41.72 1.86 21.08
C ASP A 847 43.10 2.42 20.71
N ALA A 848 43.32 3.73 20.92
CA ALA A 848 44.59 4.41 20.64
C ALA A 848 45.76 3.86 21.45
N ASN A 849 45.53 3.34 22.63
CA ASN A 849 46.53 2.75 23.52
C ASN A 849 46.77 1.25 23.24
N SER A 850 46.21 0.73 22.15
CA SER A 850 46.27 -0.67 21.76
C SER A 850 45.49 -1.63 22.67
N ASN A 851 44.65 -1.12 23.57
CA ASN A 851 43.79 -1.95 24.40
C ASN A 851 42.68 -2.53 23.52
N VAL A 852 42.49 -3.86 23.55
CA VAL A 852 41.49 -4.55 22.75
C VAL A 852 40.28 -4.87 23.61
N THR A 853 39.13 -4.33 23.24
CA THR A 853 37.84 -4.80 23.73
C THR A 853 37.35 -5.88 22.76
N THR A 854 37.00 -7.07 23.26
CA THR A 854 36.50 -8.20 22.47
C THR A 854 35.04 -8.42 22.78
N TYR A 855 34.26 -8.55 21.69
CA TYR A 855 32.83 -8.87 21.71
C TYR A 855 32.68 -10.35 21.32
N GLN A 856 32.08 -11.13 22.18
CA GLN A 856 31.82 -12.55 21.93
C GLN A 856 30.33 -12.78 21.82
N TYR A 857 29.99 -13.60 20.89
CA TYR A 857 28.59 -13.90 20.56
C TYR A 857 28.28 -15.37 20.81
N ASP A 858 27.09 -15.66 21.21
CA ASP A 858 26.60 -17.03 21.33
C ASP A 858 26.41 -17.68 19.94
N SER A 859 26.07 -18.94 19.93
CA SER A 859 25.81 -19.70 18.68
C SER A 859 24.66 -19.10 17.84
N TYR A 860 24.00 -18.10 18.35
CA TYR A 860 22.82 -17.44 17.77
C TYR A 860 23.11 -16.05 17.23
N GLY A 861 24.38 -15.62 17.30
CA GLY A 861 24.81 -14.30 16.90
C GLY A 861 24.37 -13.17 17.85
N ARG A 862 23.98 -13.49 19.09
CA ARG A 862 23.65 -12.50 20.10
C ARG A 862 24.86 -12.23 20.98
N LEU A 863 25.05 -10.98 21.40
CA LEU A 863 26.18 -10.60 22.26
C LEU A 863 26.13 -11.38 23.59
N ASP A 864 27.10 -12.29 23.79
CA ASP A 864 27.21 -13.11 25.00
C ASP A 864 28.02 -12.40 26.08
N GLN A 865 29.18 -11.85 25.69
CA GLN A 865 30.03 -11.13 26.66
C GLN A 865 30.95 -10.12 25.99
N VAL A 866 31.32 -9.12 26.78
CA VAL A 866 32.32 -8.13 26.43
C VAL A 866 33.53 -8.31 27.36
N LYS A 867 34.75 -8.43 26.80
CA LYS A 867 35.98 -8.56 27.52
C LYS A 867 36.89 -7.36 27.34
N ASP A 868 37.64 -7.00 28.38
CA ASP A 868 38.67 -5.99 28.31
C ASP A 868 39.97 -6.52 27.66
N HIS A 869 40.99 -5.66 27.57
CA HIS A 869 42.30 -5.97 26.98
C HIS A 869 43.10 -7.04 27.76
N ASN A 870 42.73 -7.31 29.01
CA ASN A 870 43.31 -8.37 29.84
C ASN A 870 42.50 -9.67 29.76
N GLY A 871 41.49 -9.72 28.91
CA GLY A 871 40.60 -10.86 28.80
C GLY A 871 39.55 -10.97 29.92
N ARG A 872 39.47 -9.97 30.82
CA ARG A 872 38.49 -9.95 31.91
C ARG A 872 37.14 -9.58 31.40
N GLN A 873 36.13 -10.28 31.89
CA GLN A 873 34.74 -10.01 31.55
C GLN A 873 34.31 -8.65 32.11
N LYS A 874 33.91 -7.72 31.23
CA LYS A 874 33.28 -6.43 31.59
C LYS A 874 31.79 -6.56 31.73
N GLU A 875 31.20 -7.28 30.78
CA GLU A 875 29.75 -7.48 30.68
C GLU A 875 29.49 -8.94 30.30
N LYS A 876 28.41 -9.47 30.82
CA LYS A 876 27.89 -10.80 30.48
C LYS A 876 26.39 -10.67 30.25
N TYR A 877 25.92 -11.21 29.17
CA TYR A 877 24.52 -11.25 28.81
C TYR A 877 24.01 -12.67 28.91
N GLN A 878 22.92 -12.88 29.60
CA GLN A 878 22.24 -14.18 29.69
C GLN A 878 20.89 -14.07 29.05
N TYR A 879 20.62 -14.99 28.14
CA TYR A 879 19.37 -15.11 27.44
C TYR A 879 18.68 -16.39 27.89
N ASN A 880 17.58 -16.25 28.62
CA ASN A 880 16.86 -17.39 29.15
C ASN A 880 15.80 -17.84 28.13
N PHE A 881 15.93 -19.06 27.66
CA PHE A 881 14.91 -19.75 26.88
C PHE A 881 14.24 -20.80 27.74
N ARG A 882 12.94 -20.94 27.61
CA ARG A 882 12.25 -22.14 28.06
C ARG A 882 11.95 -23.02 26.84
N PRO A 883 12.37 -24.28 26.84
CA PRO A 883 12.12 -25.27 25.79
C PRO A 883 10.63 -25.53 25.57
#